data_9cda9929087ecfa068752bb9ba830428
#
_entry.id   9cda9929087ecfa068752bb9ba830428
#
_cell.length_a   1.000
_cell.length_b   1.000
_cell.length_c   1.000
_cell.angle_alpha   90.00
_cell.angle_beta   90.00
_cell.angle_gamma   90.00
#
_symmetry.space_group_name_H-M   'P 1'
#
loop_
_entity.id
_entity.type
_entity.pdbx_description
1 polymer ?
#
loop_
_entity_poly.entity_id
_entity_poly.type
_entity_poly.pdbx_seq_one_letter_code
_entity_poly.pdbx_strand_id
1 'polypeptide(L)'
;MHPPDRPLTRYMPGLDGLRALALLAVMAYHWQFGFASGGFLGVSLFFVLSGYLITDILAAQWHHSRTLNLKDFWMRRIRRLMPAMLFTLFMTVVWVTLFDPARLPELRNDVLGAVTYISNWQFIWEQKSYFESFGPPSPLGHFWSLAVEEQFYLLWPILMVIGLRFFPRRGQLFILIMTGAALSAFAMAALYVPGTDPSRVYFGTDTRAFGLLIGAALALVWPSSKLSSVSSTRRTRHSLNLVGGLALFIVLFMLWKTDRYDPLVYQGGMLGFSVAAAVLVAALAHPASMWSRLLSWKPLRWIGVRSYGIYLWHYPVMILTSPPAGPGQLSAAEISLQIIASIVLAALTYTYVEEPIRRGRLQSLWNNVRQREPRSIFLTLRGSMASLGLIGLLAIFCFGIMTSAHTLKTGGDMAAWLEMTNAEGSQPAGAVNGSDTRKGHINDTHPQQAQGESDDRNADGKLDISGEKPESPPSSIDERSDETSATGNPDKDSEEGAGSGDPAPGKARPTDSDETGQQSEPGSPGDTNSQDLPPSGGEKSPSSTQPSDAPSSDPSGSGDAGDSPSGEGKSRPQQGEQPRAGHETGSPAAAISAIGDSVMLGVTPYLEQSLPGINIDAEIGRQLRQAESLLPQLAQWGRIDGGVVIIALGTNGAFSPQELDSLLASLSTAKQIILVNIRVPRDWEQQVNRMLAQAAADYPNVSLADWHSASKGHPEYFYEDGVHLRPEGAKAYTALLIQTIKP
;
A
#
# COMPACT_ATOMS: atom_id res chain seq x y z
N MET A 1 -18.44 11.46 44.32
CA MET A 1 -18.63 11.45 42.85
C MET A 1 -18.00 12.74 42.30
N HIS A 2 -16.82 12.64 41.67
CA HIS A 2 -16.27 13.80 40.94
C HIS A 2 -17.17 14.11 39.77
N PRO A 3 -17.48 15.38 39.46
CA PRO A 3 -18.25 15.74 38.27
C PRO A 3 -17.48 15.23 37.04
N PRO A 4 -18.19 14.76 36.01
CA PRO A 4 -17.53 14.27 34.79
C PRO A 4 -16.69 15.40 34.20
N ASP A 5 -15.38 15.15 34.06
CA ASP A 5 -14.42 16.09 33.48
C ASP A 5 -14.97 16.55 32.13
N ARG A 6 -15.15 17.87 31.99
CA ARG A 6 -15.50 18.47 30.70
C ARG A 6 -14.41 18.11 29.69
N PRO A 7 -14.77 17.66 28.50
CA PRO A 7 -13.77 17.31 27.48
C PRO A 7 -12.90 18.53 27.18
N LEU A 8 -11.58 18.37 27.32
CA LEU A 8 -10.57 19.42 27.13
C LEU A 8 -10.52 19.93 25.68
N THR A 9 -11.02 19.15 24.73
CA THR A 9 -11.08 19.49 23.30
C THR A 9 -12.52 19.46 22.81
N ARG A 10 -12.80 20.27 21.80
CA ARG A 10 -14.12 20.37 21.22
C ARG A 10 -14.33 19.25 20.17
N TYR A 11 -15.53 18.66 20.14
CA TYR A 11 -15.95 17.77 19.05
C TYR A 11 -16.24 18.57 17.77
N MET A 12 -15.67 18.11 16.65
CA MET A 12 -15.69 18.77 15.34
C MET A 12 -16.32 17.86 14.28
N PRO A 13 -17.66 17.86 14.11
CA PRO A 13 -18.36 16.91 13.25
C PRO A 13 -18.00 17.05 11.75
N GLY A 14 -17.55 18.24 11.31
CA GLY A 14 -17.06 18.45 9.95
C GLY A 14 -15.81 17.64 9.61
N LEU A 15 -14.97 17.34 10.61
CA LEU A 15 -13.80 16.47 10.42
C LEU A 15 -14.18 14.99 10.24
N ASP A 16 -15.30 14.54 10.84
CA ASP A 16 -15.81 13.20 10.56
C ASP A 16 -16.29 13.10 9.10
N GLY A 17 -16.95 14.17 8.57
CA GLY A 17 -17.30 14.21 7.15
C GLY A 17 -16.08 14.19 6.23
N LEU A 18 -15.00 14.88 6.62
CA LEU A 18 -13.75 14.83 5.86
C LEU A 18 -13.11 13.42 5.86
N ARG A 19 -13.17 12.72 7.00
CA ARG A 19 -12.74 11.31 7.08
C ARG A 19 -13.56 10.41 6.16
N ALA A 20 -14.86 10.68 6.03
CA ALA A 20 -15.71 9.95 5.09
C ALA A 20 -15.29 10.19 3.64
N LEU A 21 -15.00 11.44 3.25
CA LEU A 21 -14.51 11.76 1.90
C LEU A 21 -13.17 11.08 1.61
N ALA A 22 -12.22 11.13 2.55
CA ALA A 22 -10.93 10.47 2.42
C ALA A 22 -11.07 8.96 2.23
N LEU A 23 -11.91 8.31 3.05
CA LEU A 23 -12.20 6.89 2.94
C LEU A 23 -12.82 6.52 1.59
N LEU A 24 -13.85 7.26 1.16
CA LEU A 24 -14.52 7.00 -0.11
C LEU A 24 -13.57 7.15 -1.31
N ALA A 25 -12.64 8.13 -1.25
CA ALA A 25 -11.62 8.29 -2.28
C ALA A 25 -10.65 7.09 -2.33
N VAL A 26 -10.19 6.61 -1.17
CA VAL A 26 -9.33 5.41 -1.08
C VAL A 26 -10.08 4.16 -1.58
N MET A 27 -11.32 3.98 -1.18
CA MET A 27 -12.14 2.87 -1.65
C MET A 27 -12.34 2.93 -3.17
N ALA A 28 -12.69 4.09 -3.72
CA ALA A 28 -12.87 4.29 -5.16
C ALA A 28 -11.58 4.01 -5.95
N TYR A 29 -10.42 4.35 -5.39
CA TYR A 29 -9.12 4.02 -5.97
C TYR A 29 -8.88 2.50 -6.00
N HIS A 30 -9.14 1.79 -4.91
CA HIS A 30 -8.93 0.34 -4.84
C HIS A 30 -9.86 -0.43 -5.79
N TRP A 31 -11.11 0.02 -5.98
CA TRP A 31 -12.01 -0.52 -7.01
C TRP A 31 -11.76 0.04 -8.42
N GLN A 32 -10.65 0.78 -8.63
CA GLN A 32 -10.22 1.29 -9.94
C GLN A 32 -11.25 2.16 -10.65
N PHE A 33 -12.05 2.94 -9.89
CA PHE A 33 -12.95 3.90 -10.51
C PHE A 33 -12.16 5.03 -11.19
N GLY A 34 -12.32 5.20 -12.52
CA GLY A 34 -11.56 6.16 -13.33
C GLY A 34 -11.67 7.63 -12.89
N PHE A 35 -12.69 7.98 -12.07
CA PHE A 35 -12.83 9.31 -11.49
C PHE A 35 -12.04 9.51 -10.19
N ALA A 36 -11.31 8.53 -9.72
CA ALA A 36 -10.58 8.56 -8.46
C ALA A 36 -9.13 8.06 -8.60
N SER A 37 -8.47 8.35 -9.73
CA SER A 37 -7.08 7.96 -9.98
C SER A 37 -6.12 8.43 -8.88
N GLY A 38 -6.35 9.62 -8.32
CA GLY A 38 -5.60 10.17 -7.19
C GLY A 38 -6.12 9.75 -5.81
N GLY A 39 -7.06 8.79 -5.72
CA GLY A 39 -7.69 8.39 -4.44
C GLY A 39 -6.71 7.84 -3.40
N PHE A 40 -5.54 7.33 -3.81
CA PHE A 40 -4.45 6.93 -2.91
C PHE A 40 -3.94 8.08 -2.02
N LEU A 41 -4.10 9.35 -2.44
CA LEU A 41 -3.80 10.53 -1.64
C LEU A 41 -4.74 10.68 -0.43
N GLY A 42 -5.88 9.99 -0.41
CA GLY A 42 -6.79 9.98 0.74
C GLY A 42 -6.12 9.53 2.04
N VAL A 43 -5.10 8.67 1.96
CA VAL A 43 -4.26 8.29 3.12
C VAL A 43 -3.51 9.51 3.69
N SER A 44 -2.96 10.37 2.84
CA SER A 44 -2.29 11.61 3.27
C SER A 44 -3.23 12.55 4.02
N LEU A 45 -4.51 12.58 3.65
CA LEU A 45 -5.53 13.35 4.35
C LEU A 45 -5.79 12.79 5.76
N PHE A 46 -5.82 11.44 5.91
CA PHE A 46 -5.89 10.82 7.24
C PHE A 46 -4.67 11.15 8.09
N PHE A 47 -3.48 11.17 7.52
CA PHE A 47 -2.25 11.54 8.25
C PHE A 47 -2.33 12.97 8.80
N VAL A 48 -2.75 13.94 8.00
CA VAL A 48 -2.93 15.33 8.46
C VAL A 48 -3.98 15.42 9.57
N LEU A 49 -5.12 14.74 9.42
CA LEU A 49 -6.16 14.66 10.43
C LEU A 49 -5.66 14.06 11.74
N SER A 50 -4.91 12.97 11.67
CA SER A 50 -4.35 12.27 12.84
C SER A 50 -3.33 13.14 13.54
N GLY A 51 -2.41 13.77 12.81
CA GLY A 51 -1.45 14.73 13.34
C GLY A 51 -2.12 15.88 14.10
N TYR A 52 -3.16 16.47 13.50
CA TYR A 52 -3.92 17.56 14.11
C TYR A 52 -4.65 17.12 15.38
N LEU A 53 -5.46 16.06 15.30
CA LEU A 53 -6.31 15.62 16.40
C LEU A 53 -5.51 15.14 17.61
N ILE A 54 -4.44 14.38 17.39
CA ILE A 54 -3.59 13.89 18.48
C ILE A 54 -2.85 15.01 19.17
N THR A 55 -2.26 15.91 18.38
CA THR A 55 -1.50 17.04 18.93
C THR A 55 -2.41 18.03 19.65
N ASP A 56 -3.62 18.29 19.15
CA ASP A 56 -4.62 19.14 19.80
C ASP A 56 -5.01 18.61 21.19
N ILE A 57 -5.23 17.28 21.31
CA ILE A 57 -5.52 16.62 22.60
C ILE A 57 -4.33 16.74 23.57
N LEU A 58 -3.11 16.45 23.11
CA LEU A 58 -1.91 16.50 23.95
C LEU A 58 -1.59 17.93 24.39
N ALA A 59 -1.67 18.90 23.47
CA ALA A 59 -1.45 20.31 23.76
C ALA A 59 -2.50 20.89 24.73
N ALA A 60 -3.77 20.50 24.59
CA ALA A 60 -4.84 20.89 25.50
C ALA A 60 -4.62 20.31 26.91
N GLN A 61 -4.24 19.05 27.02
CA GLN A 61 -3.92 18.39 28.30
C GLN A 61 -2.73 19.08 28.98
N TRP A 62 -1.64 19.33 28.24
CA TRP A 62 -0.47 20.04 28.77
C TRP A 62 -0.80 21.46 29.24
N HIS A 63 -1.67 22.15 28.49
CA HIS A 63 -2.09 23.50 28.87
C HIS A 63 -2.89 23.53 30.18
N HIS A 64 -3.70 22.47 30.41
CA HIS A 64 -4.55 22.37 31.57
C HIS A 64 -3.77 21.89 32.83
N SER A 65 -2.97 20.85 32.72
CA SER A 65 -2.36 20.14 33.87
C SER A 65 -0.84 20.23 33.94
N ARG A 66 -0.17 20.79 32.90
CA ARG A 66 1.30 20.80 32.76
C ARG A 66 1.95 19.41 32.78
N THR A 67 1.15 18.37 32.71
CA THR A 67 1.56 16.97 32.63
C THR A 67 0.80 16.25 31.54
N LEU A 68 1.41 15.23 30.95
CA LEU A 68 0.74 14.33 29.99
C LEU A 68 0.65 12.94 30.62
N ASN A 69 -0.57 12.43 30.76
CA ASN A 69 -0.79 11.05 31.19
C ASN A 69 -0.70 10.13 30.00
N LEU A 70 0.51 9.67 29.70
CA LEU A 70 0.80 8.81 28.55
C LEU A 70 0.06 7.47 28.63
N LYS A 71 0.01 6.88 29.84
CA LYS A 71 -0.67 5.59 30.07
C LYS A 71 -2.14 5.68 29.69
N ASP A 72 -2.85 6.71 30.16
CA ASP A 72 -4.24 6.91 29.83
C ASP A 72 -4.45 7.23 28.34
N PHE A 73 -3.53 8.00 27.76
CA PHE A 73 -3.57 8.29 26.32
C PHE A 73 -3.50 7.00 25.50
N TRP A 74 -2.46 6.18 25.71
CA TRP A 74 -2.29 4.92 24.96
C TRP A 74 -3.41 3.93 25.25
N MET A 75 -3.86 3.80 26.50
CA MET A 75 -4.95 2.90 26.84
C MET A 75 -6.26 3.29 26.13
N ARG A 76 -6.56 4.58 25.99
CA ARG A 76 -7.72 5.05 25.19
C ARG A 76 -7.58 4.71 23.71
N ARG A 77 -6.36 4.76 23.13
CA ARG A 77 -6.10 4.39 21.74
C ARG A 77 -6.21 2.89 21.55
N ILE A 78 -5.54 2.10 22.36
CA ILE A 78 -5.62 0.63 22.36
C ILE A 78 -7.09 0.17 22.42
N ARG A 79 -7.88 0.66 23.36
CA ARG A 79 -9.30 0.30 23.48
C ARG A 79 -10.16 0.71 22.28
N ARG A 80 -9.71 1.67 21.49
CA ARG A 80 -10.42 2.16 20.33
C ARG A 80 -10.03 1.43 19.04
N LEU A 81 -8.76 1.10 18.84
CA LEU A 81 -8.21 0.65 17.54
C LEU A 81 -7.94 -0.86 17.52
N MET A 82 -7.26 -1.40 18.54
CA MET A 82 -6.88 -2.82 18.56
C MET A 82 -8.05 -3.81 18.47
N PRO A 83 -9.20 -3.62 19.14
CA PRO A 83 -10.25 -4.63 19.10
C PRO A 83 -10.82 -4.89 17.71
N ALA A 84 -11.06 -3.83 16.93
CA ALA A 84 -11.54 -3.96 15.56
C ALA A 84 -10.47 -4.54 14.64
N MET A 85 -9.21 -4.11 14.79
CA MET A 85 -8.08 -4.63 14.03
C MET A 85 -7.89 -6.13 14.27
N LEU A 86 -7.75 -6.56 15.52
CA LEU A 86 -7.55 -7.98 15.86
C LEU A 86 -8.74 -8.85 15.41
N PHE A 87 -9.96 -8.32 15.49
CA PHE A 87 -11.14 -9.03 15.00
C PHE A 87 -11.11 -9.20 13.48
N THR A 88 -10.74 -8.15 12.73
CA THR A 88 -10.61 -8.24 11.27
C THR A 88 -9.50 -9.22 10.88
N LEU A 89 -8.32 -9.14 11.51
CA LEU A 89 -7.23 -10.10 11.29
C LEU A 89 -7.67 -11.54 11.56
N PHE A 90 -8.31 -11.76 12.71
CA PHE A 90 -8.84 -13.07 13.08
C PHE A 90 -9.78 -13.63 12.02
N MET A 91 -10.77 -12.85 11.58
CA MET A 91 -11.74 -13.29 10.59
C MET A 91 -11.11 -13.49 9.20
N THR A 92 -10.13 -12.67 8.83
CA THR A 92 -9.38 -12.84 7.58
C THR A 92 -8.60 -14.16 7.57
N VAL A 93 -7.90 -14.49 8.66
CA VAL A 93 -7.18 -15.77 8.78
C VAL A 93 -8.15 -16.95 8.73
N VAL A 94 -9.29 -16.87 9.47
CA VAL A 94 -10.32 -17.92 9.43
C VAL A 94 -10.86 -18.11 8.01
N TRP A 95 -11.18 -17.03 7.31
CA TRP A 95 -11.64 -17.10 5.93
C TRP A 95 -10.63 -17.78 5.01
N VAL A 96 -9.37 -17.33 5.04
CA VAL A 96 -8.30 -17.87 4.19
C VAL A 96 -8.03 -19.35 4.52
N THR A 97 -8.07 -19.72 5.81
CA THR A 97 -7.91 -21.12 6.22
C THR A 97 -8.99 -22.04 5.63
N LEU A 98 -10.22 -21.53 5.50
CA LEU A 98 -11.36 -22.32 5.01
C LEU A 98 -11.46 -22.36 3.48
N PHE A 99 -11.14 -21.27 2.81
CA PHE A 99 -11.47 -21.07 1.39
C PHE A 99 -10.27 -20.93 0.46
N ASP A 100 -9.09 -20.55 0.99
CA ASP A 100 -7.87 -20.35 0.19
C ASP A 100 -6.60 -20.65 1.01
N PRO A 101 -6.40 -21.91 1.45
CA PRO A 101 -5.28 -22.28 2.31
C PRO A 101 -3.89 -22.02 1.70
N ALA A 102 -3.79 -21.96 0.36
CA ALA A 102 -2.52 -21.71 -0.34
C ALA A 102 -1.90 -20.34 0.02
N ARG A 103 -2.71 -19.36 0.41
CA ARG A 103 -2.24 -18.02 0.84
C ARG A 103 -1.75 -17.95 2.29
N LEU A 104 -1.94 -19.00 3.10
CA LEU A 104 -1.61 -18.97 4.53
C LEU A 104 -0.14 -18.60 4.84
N PRO A 105 0.86 -19.07 4.08
CA PRO A 105 2.26 -18.76 4.37
C PRO A 105 2.58 -17.26 4.28
N GLU A 106 2.09 -16.62 3.23
CA GLU A 106 2.25 -15.16 3.04
C GLU A 106 1.46 -14.37 4.08
N LEU A 107 0.19 -14.75 4.26
CA LEU A 107 -0.71 -14.09 5.20
C LEU A 107 -0.17 -14.09 6.64
N ARG A 108 0.54 -15.14 7.04
CA ARG A 108 1.15 -15.24 8.38
C ARG A 108 2.16 -14.12 8.63
N ASN A 109 3.04 -13.85 7.67
CA ASN A 109 4.02 -12.77 7.77
C ASN A 109 3.31 -11.42 7.84
N ASP A 110 2.29 -11.22 7.01
CA ASP A 110 1.52 -9.98 6.99
C ASP A 110 0.73 -9.76 8.30
N VAL A 111 0.19 -10.83 8.91
CA VAL A 111 -0.45 -10.77 10.24
C VAL A 111 0.56 -10.35 11.31
N LEU A 112 1.78 -10.89 11.29
CA LEU A 112 2.84 -10.49 12.23
C LEU A 112 3.21 -9.02 12.06
N GLY A 113 3.40 -8.57 10.81
CA GLY A 113 3.65 -7.16 10.49
C GLY A 113 2.51 -6.24 10.95
N ALA A 114 1.26 -6.66 10.76
CA ALA A 114 0.08 -5.89 11.17
C ALA A 114 -0.04 -5.78 12.70
N VAL A 115 0.13 -6.88 13.44
CA VAL A 115 0.05 -6.90 14.92
C VAL A 115 1.17 -6.11 15.57
N THR A 116 2.36 -6.13 14.98
CA THR A 116 3.54 -5.40 15.48
C THR A 116 3.63 -3.97 14.95
N TYR A 117 2.71 -3.56 14.07
CA TYR A 117 2.69 -2.25 13.42
C TYR A 117 3.97 -1.92 12.62
N ILE A 118 4.56 -2.92 11.95
CA ILE A 118 5.73 -2.78 11.10
C ILE A 118 5.46 -3.16 9.64
N SER A 119 4.20 -3.41 9.24
CA SER A 119 3.82 -3.85 7.89
C SER A 119 4.43 -2.97 6.78
N ASN A 120 4.52 -1.65 6.99
CA ASN A 120 5.10 -0.74 6.02
C ASN A 120 6.61 -0.98 5.80
N TRP A 121 7.37 -1.24 6.85
CA TRP A 121 8.79 -1.57 6.76
C TRP A 121 9.02 -2.99 6.25
N GLN A 122 8.15 -3.92 6.65
CA GLN A 122 8.14 -5.28 6.13
C GLN A 122 7.97 -5.28 4.60
N PHE A 123 6.97 -4.54 4.06
CA PHE A 123 6.74 -4.46 2.62
C PHE A 123 7.90 -3.81 1.88
N ILE A 124 8.55 -2.80 2.47
CA ILE A 124 9.79 -2.23 1.93
C ILE A 124 10.91 -3.28 1.89
N TRP A 125 11.08 -4.05 2.95
CA TRP A 125 12.13 -5.08 3.04
C TRP A 125 11.88 -6.23 2.07
N GLU A 126 10.62 -6.67 1.98
CA GLU A 126 10.18 -7.71 1.03
C GLU A 126 10.05 -7.17 -0.40
N GLN A 127 10.36 -5.89 -0.63
CA GLN A 127 10.25 -5.20 -1.93
C GLN A 127 8.87 -5.33 -2.58
N LYS A 128 7.81 -5.47 -1.78
CA LYS A 128 6.43 -5.51 -2.26
C LYS A 128 6.02 -4.16 -2.84
N SER A 129 5.37 -4.18 -4.00
CA SER A 129 4.76 -2.99 -4.58
C SER A 129 3.36 -2.76 -4.00
N TYR A 130 3.02 -1.47 -3.82
CA TYR A 130 1.65 -1.05 -3.50
C TYR A 130 0.80 -0.84 -4.76
N PHE A 131 1.47 -0.41 -5.83
CA PHE A 131 0.83 0.01 -7.06
C PHE A 131 0.76 -1.10 -8.10
N GLU A 132 1.65 -2.07 -7.98
CA GLU A 132 1.88 -3.16 -8.93
C GLU A 132 1.95 -4.48 -8.17
N SER A 133 1.03 -5.38 -8.44
CA SER A 133 1.09 -6.74 -7.92
C SER A 133 0.68 -7.71 -9.02
N PHE A 134 1.56 -8.68 -9.29
CA PHE A 134 1.24 -9.88 -10.04
C PHE A 134 0.96 -11.00 -9.05
N GLY A 135 -0.08 -11.75 -9.33
CA GLY A 135 -0.62 -12.72 -8.41
C GLY A 135 -1.66 -12.10 -7.45
N PRO A 136 -2.31 -12.92 -6.64
CA PRO A 136 -3.33 -12.46 -5.73
C PRO A 136 -2.72 -11.59 -4.63
N PRO A 137 -3.05 -10.29 -4.57
CA PRO A 137 -2.47 -9.40 -3.57
C PRO A 137 -2.86 -9.83 -2.16
N SER A 138 -1.99 -9.55 -1.17
CA SER A 138 -2.29 -9.85 0.23
C SER A 138 -3.57 -9.16 0.70
N PRO A 139 -4.50 -9.87 1.36
CA PRO A 139 -5.69 -9.25 1.94
C PRO A 139 -5.38 -8.17 2.99
N LEU A 140 -4.15 -8.12 3.50
CA LEU A 140 -3.69 -7.17 4.50
C LEU A 140 -2.80 -6.07 3.94
N GLY A 141 -2.67 -5.96 2.61
CA GLY A 141 -1.80 -5.00 1.95
C GLY A 141 -2.01 -3.54 2.38
N HIS A 142 -3.23 -3.15 2.74
CA HIS A 142 -3.55 -1.79 3.18
C HIS A 142 -3.10 -1.45 4.63
N PHE A 143 -2.61 -2.43 5.41
CA PHE A 143 -2.19 -2.23 6.81
C PHE A 143 -0.93 -1.37 6.96
N TRP A 144 -0.16 -1.17 5.90
CA TRP A 144 1.02 -0.31 5.92
C TRP A 144 0.72 1.11 6.44
N SER A 145 -0.40 1.69 6.03
CA SER A 145 -0.75 3.05 6.44
C SER A 145 -1.15 3.14 7.92
N LEU A 146 -1.80 2.09 8.44
CA LEU A 146 -2.12 1.96 9.86
C LEU A 146 -0.83 1.80 10.68
N ALA A 147 0.18 1.08 10.16
CA ALA A 147 1.47 0.96 10.82
C ALA A 147 2.14 2.33 10.99
N VAL A 148 2.16 3.18 9.96
CA VAL A 148 2.69 4.55 10.02
C VAL A 148 1.94 5.39 11.06
N GLU A 149 0.59 5.33 11.09
CA GLU A 149 -0.22 6.05 12.09
C GLU A 149 0.04 5.58 13.53
N GLU A 150 0.12 4.27 13.77
CA GLU A 150 0.31 3.72 15.11
C GLU A 150 1.74 3.96 15.63
N GLN A 151 2.76 3.93 14.74
CA GLN A 151 4.11 4.37 15.07
C GLN A 151 4.10 5.84 15.54
N PHE A 152 3.35 6.69 14.86
CA PHE A 152 3.16 8.08 15.30
C PHE A 152 2.42 8.15 16.64
N TYR A 153 1.36 7.38 16.87
CA TYR A 153 0.63 7.38 18.14
C TYR A 153 1.45 6.86 19.31
N LEU A 154 2.43 6.00 19.05
CA LEU A 154 3.36 5.50 20.05
C LEU A 154 4.43 6.55 20.41
N LEU A 155 5.09 7.12 19.39
CA LEU A 155 6.26 7.98 19.56
C LEU A 155 5.89 9.44 19.83
N TRP A 156 4.85 9.96 19.16
CA TRP A 156 4.51 11.38 19.21
C TRP A 156 4.21 11.93 20.61
N PRO A 157 3.46 11.23 21.48
CA PRO A 157 3.22 11.72 22.84
C PRO A 157 4.50 11.89 23.65
N ILE A 158 5.50 11.02 23.46
CA ILE A 158 6.81 11.11 24.10
C ILE A 158 7.55 12.34 23.58
N LEU A 159 7.60 12.50 22.23
CA LEU A 159 8.24 13.64 21.60
C LEU A 159 7.57 14.97 22.00
N MET A 160 6.24 14.97 22.19
CA MET A 160 5.50 16.13 22.68
C MET A 160 5.84 16.46 24.14
N VAL A 161 6.01 15.47 25.03
CA VAL A 161 6.49 15.74 26.41
C VAL A 161 7.86 16.39 26.37
N ILE A 162 8.78 15.83 25.60
CA ILE A 162 10.15 16.35 25.45
C ILE A 162 10.08 17.76 24.83
N GLY A 163 9.36 17.92 23.74
CA GLY A 163 9.22 19.21 23.04
C GLY A 163 8.63 20.30 23.93
N LEU A 164 7.55 20.02 24.65
CA LEU A 164 6.89 21.00 25.52
C LEU A 164 7.71 21.33 26.76
N ARG A 165 8.61 20.44 27.23
CA ARG A 165 9.49 20.69 28.34
C ARG A 165 10.71 21.52 27.95
N PHE A 166 11.33 21.24 26.81
CA PHE A 166 12.57 21.91 26.40
C PHE A 166 12.33 23.14 25.49
N PHE A 167 11.20 23.18 24.79
CA PHE A 167 10.80 24.30 23.94
C PHE A 167 9.50 24.94 24.42
N PRO A 168 9.51 25.71 25.52
CA PRO A 168 8.30 26.24 26.15
C PRO A 168 7.55 27.27 25.26
N ARG A 169 8.27 27.86 24.28
CA ARG A 169 7.66 28.78 23.32
C ARG A 169 7.04 28.01 22.16
N ARG A 170 5.72 28.18 21.96
CA ARG A 170 4.97 27.49 20.88
C ARG A 170 5.59 27.68 19.51
N GLY A 171 6.19 28.87 19.22
CA GLY A 171 6.86 29.13 17.95
C GLY A 171 8.10 28.27 17.71
N GLN A 172 8.90 28.02 18.75
CA GLN A 172 10.09 27.15 18.63
C GLN A 172 9.67 25.71 18.34
N LEU A 173 8.65 25.21 19.06
CA LEU A 173 8.13 23.86 18.84
C LEU A 173 7.49 23.74 17.44
N PHE A 174 6.78 24.78 16.98
CA PHE A 174 6.23 24.83 15.63
C PHE A 174 7.35 24.75 14.58
N ILE A 175 8.42 25.55 14.71
CA ILE A 175 9.56 25.52 13.79
C ILE A 175 10.21 24.13 13.79
N LEU A 176 10.44 23.53 14.96
CA LEU A 176 11.02 22.19 15.07
C LEU A 176 10.18 21.13 14.33
N ILE A 177 8.86 21.16 14.53
CA ILE A 177 7.93 20.24 13.85
C ILE A 177 7.93 20.47 12.34
N MET A 178 7.91 21.74 11.89
CA MET A 178 7.96 22.07 10.47
C MET A 178 9.31 21.72 9.83
N THR A 179 10.41 21.82 10.56
CA THR A 179 11.71 21.32 10.11
C THR A 179 11.67 19.80 9.90
N GLY A 180 11.10 19.05 10.86
CA GLY A 180 10.89 17.62 10.70
C GLY A 180 9.99 17.27 9.49
N ALA A 181 8.94 18.05 9.26
CA ALA A 181 8.08 17.88 8.08
C ALA A 181 8.85 18.16 6.77
N ALA A 182 9.66 19.21 6.75
CA ALA A 182 10.47 19.55 5.59
C ALA A 182 11.53 18.47 5.30
N LEU A 183 12.19 17.93 6.32
CA LEU A 183 13.13 16.82 6.17
C LEU A 183 12.47 15.54 5.64
N SER A 184 11.27 15.21 6.13
CA SER A 184 10.50 14.05 5.64
C SER A 184 10.08 14.24 4.17
N ALA A 185 9.61 15.43 3.80
CA ALA A 185 9.25 15.73 2.42
C ALA A 185 10.48 15.74 1.49
N PHE A 186 11.59 16.27 1.97
CA PHE A 186 12.88 16.21 1.25
C PHE A 186 13.35 14.77 1.07
N ALA A 187 13.24 13.92 2.11
CA ALA A 187 13.57 12.50 2.02
C ALA A 187 12.70 11.79 0.96
N MET A 188 11.40 12.12 0.85
CA MET A 188 10.55 11.59 -0.21
C MET A 188 11.08 11.98 -1.60
N ALA A 189 11.37 13.26 -1.81
CA ALA A 189 11.84 13.75 -3.10
C ALA A 189 13.24 13.22 -3.46
N ALA A 190 14.12 13.06 -2.48
CA ALA A 190 15.50 12.59 -2.67
C ALA A 190 15.61 11.07 -2.90
N LEU A 191 14.69 10.28 -2.30
CA LEU A 191 14.69 8.82 -2.44
C LEU A 191 13.79 8.35 -3.59
N TYR A 192 13.01 9.24 -4.19
CA TYR A 192 12.19 8.93 -5.34
C TYR A 192 13.04 8.86 -6.61
N VAL A 193 12.97 7.76 -7.32
CA VAL A 193 13.61 7.56 -8.62
C VAL A 193 12.53 7.61 -9.71
N PRO A 194 12.58 8.62 -10.62
CA PRO A 194 11.62 8.70 -11.71
C PRO A 194 11.65 7.46 -12.62
N GLY A 195 10.47 6.96 -12.99
CA GLY A 195 10.37 5.80 -13.86
C GLY A 195 10.44 4.45 -13.16
N THR A 196 10.55 4.44 -11.82
CA THR A 196 10.50 3.21 -11.01
C THR A 196 9.24 3.16 -10.16
N ASP A 197 8.96 1.97 -9.57
CA ASP A 197 7.90 1.79 -8.59
C ASP A 197 8.09 2.71 -7.37
N PRO A 198 7.16 3.63 -7.09
CA PRO A 198 7.29 4.58 -6.01
C PRO A 198 6.96 3.99 -4.62
N SER A 199 6.74 2.68 -4.49
CA SER A 199 6.26 2.04 -3.26
C SER A 199 7.18 2.26 -2.07
N ARG A 200 8.51 2.31 -2.27
CA ARG A 200 9.47 2.63 -1.18
C ARG A 200 9.17 3.97 -0.51
N VAL A 201 8.98 5.01 -1.30
CA VAL A 201 8.71 6.36 -0.77
C VAL A 201 7.26 6.52 -0.33
N TYR A 202 6.36 5.67 -0.82
CA TYR A 202 4.95 5.65 -0.43
C TYR A 202 4.72 4.93 0.91
N PHE A 203 5.43 3.85 1.20
CA PHE A 203 5.33 3.08 2.45
C PHE A 203 6.13 3.70 3.61
N GLY A 204 7.24 4.37 3.34
CA GLY A 204 8.21 4.79 4.34
C GLY A 204 7.64 5.77 5.37
N THR A 205 7.79 5.48 6.66
CA THR A 205 7.44 6.43 7.72
C THR A 205 8.30 7.69 7.63
N ASP A 206 9.57 7.55 7.27
CA ASP A 206 10.54 8.62 7.03
C ASP A 206 10.09 9.60 5.93
N THR A 207 9.54 9.07 4.84
CA THR A 207 9.10 9.85 3.68
C THR A 207 7.66 10.35 3.80
N ARG A 208 6.85 9.81 4.72
CA ARG A 208 5.41 10.11 4.86
C ARG A 208 5.07 10.91 6.11
N ALA A 209 6.00 11.00 7.09
CA ALA A 209 5.74 11.69 8.35
C ALA A 209 5.35 13.16 8.18
N PHE A 210 5.72 13.82 7.07
CA PHE A 210 5.38 15.22 6.85
C PHE A 210 3.88 15.50 6.92
N GLY A 211 3.00 14.60 6.46
CA GLY A 211 1.55 14.77 6.56
C GLY A 211 1.08 14.84 8.02
N LEU A 212 1.57 13.92 8.87
CA LEU A 212 1.31 13.89 10.31
C LEU A 212 1.87 15.13 11.01
N LEU A 213 3.09 15.54 10.66
CA LEU A 213 3.79 16.67 11.27
C LEU A 213 3.15 18.02 10.87
N ILE A 214 2.69 18.18 9.62
CA ILE A 214 1.92 19.36 9.18
C ILE A 214 0.62 19.48 9.99
N GLY A 215 -0.10 18.35 10.17
CA GLY A 215 -1.28 18.32 11.02
C GLY A 215 -0.97 18.68 12.48
N ALA A 216 0.14 18.17 13.01
CA ALA A 216 0.61 18.49 14.36
C ALA A 216 1.01 19.98 14.52
N ALA A 217 1.70 20.55 13.55
CA ALA A 217 2.03 21.98 13.52
C ALA A 217 0.78 22.85 13.47
N LEU A 218 -0.23 22.46 12.67
CA LEU A 218 -1.51 23.13 12.64
C LEU A 218 -2.18 23.19 14.01
N ALA A 219 -2.16 22.12 14.80
CA ALA A 219 -2.76 22.08 16.14
C ALA A 219 -2.13 23.10 17.12
N LEU A 220 -0.85 23.42 16.95
CA LEU A 220 -0.18 24.42 17.79
C LEU A 220 -0.62 25.85 17.48
N VAL A 221 -0.87 26.18 16.20
CA VAL A 221 -1.28 27.51 15.76
C VAL A 221 -2.80 27.69 15.72
N TRP A 222 -3.54 26.59 15.52
CA TRP A 222 -5.00 26.58 15.37
C TRP A 222 -5.68 25.59 16.36
N PRO A 223 -5.45 25.73 17.69
CA PRO A 223 -6.00 24.81 18.67
C PRO A 223 -7.52 24.89 18.76
N SER A 224 -8.20 23.72 18.78
CA SER A 224 -9.66 23.63 18.74
C SER A 224 -10.34 24.34 19.91
N SER A 225 -9.69 24.39 21.08
CA SER A 225 -10.17 25.03 22.31
C SER A 225 -10.32 26.55 22.20
N LYS A 226 -9.60 27.20 21.29
CA LYS A 226 -9.65 28.65 21.07
C LYS A 226 -10.62 29.07 19.97
N LEU A 227 -11.22 28.13 19.23
CA LEU A 227 -12.09 28.43 18.11
C LEU A 227 -13.53 28.68 18.58
N SER A 228 -14.05 29.88 18.39
CA SER A 228 -15.41 30.29 18.76
C SER A 228 -16.16 30.85 17.57
N SER A 229 -17.46 30.53 17.45
CA SER A 229 -18.33 31.14 16.46
C SER A 229 -18.82 32.51 16.88
N VAL A 230 -18.83 32.79 18.19
CA VAL A 230 -19.42 34.03 18.76
C VAL A 230 -18.55 35.25 18.45
N SER A 231 -17.22 35.09 18.45
CA SER A 231 -16.27 36.15 18.17
C SER A 231 -15.92 36.34 16.67
N SER A 232 -16.57 35.60 15.78
CA SER A 232 -16.22 35.57 14.35
C SER A 232 -16.87 36.73 13.60
N THR A 233 -16.07 37.66 13.09
CA THR A 233 -16.54 38.75 12.21
C THR A 233 -17.06 38.21 10.87
N ARG A 234 -17.89 39.04 10.16
CA ARG A 234 -18.35 38.68 8.81
C ARG A 234 -17.17 38.44 7.86
N ARG A 235 -16.11 39.24 7.96
CA ARG A 235 -14.88 39.11 7.17
C ARG A 235 -14.19 37.74 7.44
N THR A 236 -14.05 37.37 8.70
CA THR A 236 -13.47 36.05 9.09
C THR A 236 -14.27 34.89 8.50
N ARG A 237 -15.62 34.96 8.53
CA ARG A 237 -16.44 33.88 7.92
C ARG A 237 -16.27 33.81 6.41
N HIS A 238 -16.22 34.97 5.70
CA HIS A 238 -15.95 34.95 4.26
C HIS A 238 -14.58 34.39 3.92
N SER A 239 -13.53 34.82 4.64
CA SER A 239 -12.16 34.27 4.44
C SER A 239 -12.11 32.76 4.68
N LEU A 240 -12.72 32.28 5.77
CA LEU A 240 -12.78 30.82 6.07
C LEU A 240 -13.53 30.03 4.99
N ASN A 241 -14.64 30.59 4.47
CA ASN A 241 -15.41 29.94 3.43
C ASN A 241 -14.68 29.93 2.10
N LEU A 242 -14.02 31.03 1.72
CA LEU A 242 -13.27 31.14 0.48
C LEU A 242 -12.03 30.18 0.51
N VAL A 243 -11.20 30.32 1.56
CA VAL A 243 -9.98 29.55 1.71
C VAL A 243 -10.29 28.06 1.89
N GLY A 244 -11.32 27.74 2.70
CA GLY A 244 -11.78 26.35 2.87
C GLY A 244 -12.37 25.75 1.60
N GLY A 245 -13.09 26.56 0.79
CA GLY A 245 -13.61 26.14 -0.51
C GLY A 245 -12.51 25.87 -1.53
N LEU A 246 -11.51 26.77 -1.60
CA LEU A 246 -10.36 26.59 -2.46
C LEU A 246 -9.55 25.33 -2.06
N ALA A 247 -9.32 25.15 -0.77
CA ALA A 247 -8.62 23.96 -0.26
C ALA A 247 -9.39 22.66 -0.57
N LEU A 248 -10.72 22.68 -0.40
CA LEU A 248 -11.57 21.54 -0.76
C LEU A 248 -11.51 21.27 -2.26
N PHE A 249 -11.55 22.32 -3.09
CA PHE A 249 -11.42 22.16 -4.53
C PHE A 249 -10.09 21.55 -4.93
N ILE A 250 -8.96 22.03 -4.37
CA ILE A 250 -7.63 21.48 -4.63
C ILE A 250 -7.56 20.00 -4.22
N VAL A 251 -8.05 19.67 -3.02
CA VAL A 251 -8.08 18.29 -2.53
C VAL A 251 -8.89 17.39 -3.48
N LEU A 252 -10.11 17.79 -3.84
CA LEU A 252 -10.96 17.00 -4.74
C LEU A 252 -10.38 16.90 -6.15
N PHE A 253 -9.79 17.98 -6.66
CA PHE A 253 -9.13 17.99 -7.97
C PHE A 253 -7.94 17.01 -8.02
N MET A 254 -7.10 17.03 -6.98
CA MET A 254 -5.98 16.09 -6.89
C MET A 254 -6.43 14.64 -6.71
N LEU A 255 -7.49 14.39 -5.93
CA LEU A 255 -8.09 13.04 -5.81
C LEU A 255 -8.67 12.52 -7.14
N TRP A 256 -9.07 13.44 -8.02
CA TRP A 256 -9.64 13.08 -9.34
C TRP A 256 -8.56 12.86 -10.40
N LYS A 257 -7.53 13.72 -10.48
CA LYS A 257 -6.65 13.83 -11.65
C LYS A 257 -5.22 13.33 -11.44
N THR A 258 -4.79 13.12 -10.19
CA THR A 258 -3.41 12.74 -9.93
C THR A 258 -3.15 11.30 -10.38
N ASP A 259 -2.12 11.12 -11.19
CA ASP A 259 -1.59 9.81 -11.53
C ASP A 259 -0.59 9.33 -10.46
N ARG A 260 -0.61 8.03 -10.17
CA ARG A 260 0.29 7.40 -9.19
C ARG A 260 1.75 7.36 -9.63
N TYR A 261 2.03 7.43 -10.93
CA TYR A 261 3.38 7.43 -11.49
C TYR A 261 3.89 8.82 -11.86
N ASP A 262 3.08 9.88 -11.68
CA ASP A 262 3.50 11.24 -11.95
C ASP A 262 4.65 11.65 -11.00
N PRO A 263 5.86 11.95 -11.51
CA PRO A 263 7.00 12.38 -10.70
C PRO A 263 6.71 13.59 -9.81
N LEU A 264 5.86 14.51 -10.28
CA LEU A 264 5.49 15.70 -9.51
C LEU A 264 4.81 15.35 -8.19
N VAL A 265 4.13 14.21 -8.12
CA VAL A 265 3.47 13.74 -6.88
C VAL A 265 4.48 13.55 -5.76
N TYR A 266 5.59 12.89 -6.04
CA TYR A 266 6.62 12.54 -5.05
C TYR A 266 7.65 13.65 -4.85
N GLN A 267 7.85 14.52 -5.84
CA GLN A 267 8.76 15.65 -5.79
C GLN A 267 8.16 16.93 -5.20
N GLY A 268 6.96 16.86 -4.61
CA GLY A 268 6.32 17.98 -3.92
C GLY A 268 4.80 17.98 -3.97
N GLY A 269 4.16 17.28 -4.89
CA GLY A 269 2.70 17.23 -5.05
C GLY A 269 2.01 16.71 -3.79
N MET A 270 2.53 15.64 -3.17
CA MET A 270 2.00 15.11 -1.90
C MET A 270 2.17 16.08 -0.72
N LEU A 271 3.26 16.84 -0.69
CA LEU A 271 3.45 17.92 0.29
C LEU A 271 2.40 19.01 0.08
N GLY A 272 2.21 19.46 -1.17
CA GLY A 272 1.19 20.44 -1.55
C GLY A 272 -0.22 19.98 -1.19
N PHE A 273 -0.54 18.71 -1.46
CA PHE A 273 -1.79 18.08 -1.03
C PHE A 273 -1.97 18.10 0.49
N SER A 274 -0.93 17.77 1.26
CA SER A 274 -0.96 17.76 2.72
C SER A 274 -1.15 19.17 3.30
N VAL A 275 -0.57 20.20 2.66
CA VAL A 275 -0.79 21.61 3.02
C VAL A 275 -2.23 22.02 2.72
N ALA A 276 -2.77 21.70 1.54
CA ALA A 276 -4.17 21.96 1.20
C ALA A 276 -5.13 21.23 2.17
N ALA A 277 -4.83 19.98 2.51
CA ALA A 277 -5.56 19.22 3.52
C ALA A 277 -5.52 19.89 4.90
N ALA A 278 -4.37 20.41 5.33
CA ALA A 278 -4.24 21.13 6.61
C ALA A 278 -5.07 22.43 6.62
N VAL A 279 -5.07 23.17 5.54
CA VAL A 279 -5.90 24.37 5.37
C VAL A 279 -7.40 24.02 5.44
N LEU A 280 -7.79 22.92 4.78
CA LEU A 280 -9.16 22.40 4.84
C LEU A 280 -9.53 21.97 6.26
N VAL A 281 -8.67 21.24 6.96
CA VAL A 281 -8.84 20.85 8.37
C VAL A 281 -9.01 22.09 9.25
N ALA A 282 -8.21 23.15 9.06
CA ALA A 282 -8.33 24.40 9.80
C ALA A 282 -9.71 25.07 9.57
N ALA A 283 -10.17 25.11 8.32
CA ALA A 283 -11.48 25.67 7.97
C ALA A 283 -12.62 24.84 8.58
N LEU A 284 -12.53 23.49 8.55
CA LEU A 284 -13.54 22.59 9.10
C LEU A 284 -13.54 22.53 10.63
N ALA A 285 -12.40 22.74 11.27
CA ALA A 285 -12.32 22.84 12.72
C ALA A 285 -13.01 24.10 13.25
N HIS A 286 -13.13 25.16 12.44
CA HIS A 286 -13.77 26.41 12.86
C HIS A 286 -15.31 26.33 12.77
N PRO A 287 -16.05 26.61 13.87
CA PRO A 287 -17.51 26.45 13.92
C PRO A 287 -18.29 27.44 13.04
N ALA A 288 -17.68 28.54 12.64
CA ALA A 288 -18.31 29.53 11.77
C ALA A 288 -18.22 29.16 10.27
N SER A 289 -17.45 28.15 9.90
CA SER A 289 -17.30 27.72 8.52
C SER A 289 -18.57 27.08 7.97
N MET A 290 -18.95 27.47 6.74
CA MET A 290 -20.03 26.82 6.01
C MET A 290 -19.70 25.38 5.67
N TRP A 291 -18.46 25.12 5.30
CA TRP A 291 -17.96 23.78 4.94
C TRP A 291 -18.01 22.80 6.11
N SER A 292 -17.74 23.28 7.34
CA SER A 292 -17.92 22.48 8.55
C SER A 292 -19.35 22.00 8.73
N ARG A 293 -20.35 22.86 8.42
CA ARG A 293 -21.76 22.48 8.49
C ARG A 293 -22.17 21.52 7.36
N LEU A 294 -21.69 21.76 6.14
CA LEU A 294 -21.96 20.91 4.99
C LEU A 294 -21.42 19.48 5.20
N LEU A 295 -20.15 19.34 5.59
CA LEU A 295 -19.52 18.04 5.84
C LEU A 295 -20.00 17.39 7.15
N SER A 296 -20.76 18.09 7.99
CA SER A 296 -21.43 17.52 9.16
C SER A 296 -22.75 16.81 8.81
N TRP A 297 -23.09 16.67 7.52
CA TRP A 297 -24.29 15.96 7.05
C TRP A 297 -24.33 14.53 7.65
N LYS A 298 -25.52 14.13 8.14
CA LYS A 298 -25.68 12.90 8.94
C LYS A 298 -25.10 11.63 8.29
N PRO A 299 -25.32 11.34 6.98
CA PRO A 299 -24.72 10.18 6.33
C PRO A 299 -23.19 10.21 6.29
N LEU A 300 -22.59 11.35 5.88
CA LEU A 300 -21.13 11.49 5.87
C LEU A 300 -20.53 11.31 7.26
N ARG A 301 -21.14 11.92 8.28
CA ARG A 301 -20.72 11.76 9.67
C ARG A 301 -20.85 10.31 10.14
N TRP A 302 -21.91 9.61 9.74
CA TRP A 302 -22.10 8.20 10.07
C TRP A 302 -20.97 7.33 9.50
N ILE A 303 -20.60 7.53 8.23
CA ILE A 303 -19.46 6.87 7.57
C ILE A 303 -18.16 7.28 8.27
N GLY A 304 -17.92 8.57 8.50
CA GLY A 304 -16.69 9.09 9.07
C GLY A 304 -16.39 8.59 10.49
N VAL A 305 -17.42 8.42 11.33
CA VAL A 305 -17.28 7.82 12.67
C VAL A 305 -16.86 6.35 12.58
N ARG A 306 -17.26 5.65 11.52
CA ARG A 306 -16.95 4.23 11.26
C ARG A 306 -15.81 4.04 10.25
N SER A 307 -15.18 5.14 9.81
CA SER A 307 -14.16 5.09 8.74
C SER A 307 -13.03 4.12 9.02
N TYR A 308 -12.63 3.95 10.28
CA TYR A 308 -11.61 2.99 10.68
C TYR A 308 -12.04 1.54 10.42
N GLY A 309 -13.23 1.15 10.88
CA GLY A 309 -13.76 -0.19 10.65
C GLY A 309 -14.01 -0.48 9.16
N ILE A 310 -14.53 0.51 8.41
CA ILE A 310 -14.75 0.36 6.96
C ILE A 310 -13.39 0.21 6.24
N TYR A 311 -12.38 0.99 6.63
CA TYR A 311 -11.02 0.86 6.10
C TYR A 311 -10.40 -0.51 6.39
N LEU A 312 -10.63 -1.08 7.57
CA LEU A 312 -10.14 -2.42 7.90
C LEU A 312 -10.78 -3.52 7.04
N TRP A 313 -12.10 -3.42 6.76
CA TRP A 313 -12.84 -4.48 6.08
C TRP A 313 -12.84 -4.38 4.55
N HIS A 314 -12.76 -3.17 3.96
CA HIS A 314 -12.95 -3.01 2.52
C HIS A 314 -11.92 -3.79 1.69
N TYR A 315 -10.68 -3.77 2.11
CA TYR A 315 -9.59 -4.39 1.35
C TYR A 315 -9.60 -5.92 1.44
N PRO A 316 -9.71 -6.55 2.63
CA PRO A 316 -9.90 -8.00 2.72
C PRO A 316 -11.13 -8.48 1.96
N VAL A 317 -12.27 -7.79 2.08
CA VAL A 317 -13.50 -8.16 1.33
C VAL A 317 -13.23 -8.10 -0.17
N MET A 318 -12.64 -7.01 -0.65
CA MET A 318 -12.32 -6.85 -2.07
C MET A 318 -11.39 -7.98 -2.55
N ILE A 319 -10.26 -8.19 -1.89
CA ILE A 319 -9.25 -9.15 -2.34
C ILE A 319 -9.74 -10.60 -2.28
N LEU A 320 -10.44 -10.97 -1.21
CA LEU A 320 -10.87 -12.35 -0.99
C LEU A 320 -12.10 -12.75 -1.80
N THR A 321 -12.80 -11.80 -2.39
CA THR A 321 -14.00 -12.05 -3.20
C THR A 321 -13.86 -11.60 -4.65
N SER A 322 -12.68 -11.10 -5.06
CA SER A 322 -12.37 -10.78 -6.45
C SER A 322 -11.74 -11.97 -7.16
N PRO A 323 -11.94 -12.09 -8.49
CA PRO A 323 -11.25 -13.09 -9.29
C PRO A 323 -9.72 -12.86 -9.27
N PRO A 324 -8.90 -13.89 -9.59
CA PRO A 324 -7.43 -13.78 -9.60
C PRO A 324 -6.89 -12.65 -10.48
N ALA A 325 -7.59 -12.32 -11.57
CA ALA A 325 -7.23 -11.22 -12.46
C ALA A 325 -7.49 -9.81 -11.91
N GLY A 326 -8.00 -9.71 -10.68
CA GLY A 326 -8.19 -8.44 -9.96
C GLY A 326 -9.58 -7.80 -10.11
N PRO A 327 -9.83 -6.69 -9.42
CA PRO A 327 -11.15 -6.06 -9.34
C PRO A 327 -11.62 -5.42 -10.66
N GLY A 328 -10.74 -5.20 -11.62
CA GLY A 328 -11.10 -4.58 -12.91
C GLY A 328 -12.03 -5.40 -13.80
N GLN A 329 -12.22 -6.70 -13.49
CA GLN A 329 -13.14 -7.59 -14.22
C GLN A 329 -14.50 -7.75 -13.54
N LEU A 330 -14.71 -7.13 -12.39
CA LEU A 330 -15.96 -7.22 -11.64
C LEU A 330 -17.07 -6.39 -12.28
N SER A 331 -18.28 -6.95 -12.30
CA SER A 331 -19.47 -6.20 -12.66
C SER A 331 -19.80 -5.13 -11.61
N ALA A 332 -20.54 -4.10 -11.99
CA ALA A 332 -21.00 -3.05 -11.08
C ALA A 332 -21.82 -3.62 -9.90
N ALA A 333 -22.54 -4.74 -10.11
CA ALA A 333 -23.31 -5.41 -9.06
C ALA A 333 -22.38 -6.06 -8.02
N GLU A 334 -21.32 -6.73 -8.44
CA GLU A 334 -20.32 -7.37 -7.56
C GLU A 334 -19.57 -6.32 -6.74
N ILE A 335 -19.10 -5.24 -7.39
CA ILE A 335 -18.47 -4.10 -6.69
C ILE A 335 -19.41 -3.51 -5.65
N SER A 336 -20.69 -3.31 -6.01
CA SER A 336 -21.69 -2.78 -5.08
C SER A 336 -21.90 -3.72 -3.89
N LEU A 337 -21.93 -5.04 -4.12
CA LEU A 337 -22.04 -6.04 -3.06
C LEU A 337 -20.82 -6.01 -2.12
N GLN A 338 -19.61 -5.92 -2.67
CA GLN A 338 -18.38 -5.80 -1.88
C GLN A 338 -18.37 -4.54 -1.01
N ILE A 339 -18.79 -3.40 -1.56
CA ILE A 339 -18.92 -2.13 -0.82
C ILE A 339 -19.94 -2.27 0.32
N ILE A 340 -21.11 -2.82 0.03
CA ILE A 340 -22.17 -3.03 1.03
C ILE A 340 -21.69 -4.00 2.12
N ALA A 341 -21.07 -5.12 1.75
CA ALA A 341 -20.51 -6.10 2.68
C ALA A 341 -19.47 -5.44 3.60
N SER A 342 -18.56 -4.65 3.05
CA SER A 342 -17.54 -3.91 3.82
C SER A 342 -18.17 -2.96 4.84
N ILE A 343 -19.19 -2.22 4.45
CA ILE A 343 -19.92 -1.29 5.33
C ILE A 343 -20.69 -2.04 6.41
N VAL A 344 -21.36 -3.14 6.07
CA VAL A 344 -22.12 -3.97 7.01
C VAL A 344 -21.20 -4.62 8.04
N LEU A 345 -20.10 -5.25 7.59
CA LEU A 345 -19.11 -5.87 8.48
C LEU A 345 -18.49 -4.83 9.42
N ALA A 346 -18.15 -3.66 8.92
CA ALA A 346 -17.64 -2.56 9.73
C ALA A 346 -18.69 -2.06 10.75
N ALA A 347 -19.95 -1.95 10.36
CA ALA A 347 -21.04 -1.54 11.27
C ALA A 347 -21.29 -2.57 12.36
N LEU A 348 -21.23 -3.86 12.04
CA LEU A 348 -21.34 -4.97 13.01
C LEU A 348 -20.12 -4.96 13.95
N THR A 349 -18.92 -4.86 13.42
CA THR A 349 -17.68 -4.76 14.23
C THR A 349 -17.72 -3.56 15.17
N TYR A 350 -18.16 -2.39 14.67
CA TYR A 350 -18.33 -1.20 15.48
C TYR A 350 -19.32 -1.43 16.62
N THR A 351 -20.46 -2.03 16.34
CA THR A 351 -21.57 -2.17 17.31
C THR A 351 -21.29 -3.26 18.35
N TYR A 352 -20.72 -4.39 17.93
CA TYR A 352 -20.59 -5.58 18.78
C TYR A 352 -19.19 -5.76 19.37
N VAL A 353 -18.14 -5.18 18.75
CA VAL A 353 -16.74 -5.33 19.20
C VAL A 353 -16.19 -4.01 19.72
N GLU A 354 -16.15 -2.96 18.89
CA GLU A 354 -15.48 -1.70 19.24
C GLU A 354 -16.21 -0.95 20.35
N GLU A 355 -17.50 -0.65 20.18
CA GLU A 355 -18.26 0.18 21.09
C GLU A 355 -18.41 -0.42 22.50
N PRO A 356 -18.67 -1.73 22.67
CA PRO A 356 -18.73 -2.36 23.99
C PRO A 356 -17.38 -2.29 24.72
N ILE A 357 -16.27 -2.51 24.05
CA ILE A 357 -14.92 -2.46 24.64
C ILE A 357 -14.55 -1.02 25.00
N ARG A 358 -14.85 -0.08 24.09
CA ARG A 358 -14.61 1.35 24.30
C ARG A 358 -15.37 1.89 25.52
N ARG A 359 -16.62 1.42 25.75
CA ARG A 359 -17.44 1.78 26.92
C ARG A 359 -17.09 1.02 28.20
N GLY A 360 -16.06 0.16 28.17
CA GLY A 360 -15.61 -0.59 29.36
C GLY A 360 -16.55 -1.73 29.76
N ARG A 361 -17.48 -2.14 28.89
CA ARG A 361 -18.40 -3.28 29.17
C ARG A 361 -17.66 -4.61 29.32
N LEU A 362 -16.49 -4.75 28.70
CA LEU A 362 -15.65 -5.94 28.85
C LEU A 362 -15.21 -6.14 30.30
N GLN A 363 -14.92 -5.06 31.02
CA GLN A 363 -14.52 -5.11 32.42
C GLN A 363 -15.69 -5.49 33.32
N SER A 364 -16.89 -5.02 33.00
CA SER A 364 -18.10 -5.42 33.72
C SER A 364 -18.48 -6.87 33.44
N LEU A 365 -18.34 -7.34 32.19
CA LEU A 365 -18.52 -8.73 31.83
C LEU A 365 -17.51 -9.64 32.51
N TRP A 366 -16.23 -9.26 32.51
CA TRP A 366 -15.17 -10.00 33.22
C TRP A 366 -15.42 -10.11 34.72
N ASN A 367 -15.82 -9.01 35.35
CA ASN A 367 -16.18 -8.99 36.76
C ASN A 367 -17.41 -9.86 37.04
N ASN A 368 -18.41 -9.84 36.15
CA ASN A 368 -19.60 -10.67 36.24
C ASN A 368 -19.30 -12.17 36.03
N VAL A 369 -18.40 -12.51 35.10
CA VAL A 369 -17.94 -13.89 34.88
C VAL A 369 -17.13 -14.39 36.05
N ARG A 370 -16.26 -13.53 36.64
CA ARG A 370 -15.46 -13.89 37.83
C ARG A 370 -16.28 -14.06 39.10
N GLN A 371 -17.45 -13.38 39.17
CA GLN A 371 -18.35 -13.45 40.32
C GLN A 371 -19.45 -14.52 40.18
N ARG A 372 -19.66 -15.06 38.99
CA ARG A 372 -20.63 -16.14 38.76
C ARG A 372 -19.91 -17.48 38.77
N GLU A 373 -20.56 -18.48 39.37
CA GLU A 373 -20.08 -19.86 39.30
C GLU A 373 -19.89 -20.28 37.84
N PRO A 374 -18.74 -20.84 37.44
CA PRO A 374 -18.45 -21.17 36.01
C PRO A 374 -19.50 -22.10 35.39
N ARG A 375 -20.16 -22.94 36.20
CA ARG A 375 -21.20 -23.88 35.75
C ARG A 375 -22.48 -23.23 35.21
N SER A 376 -22.83 -22.01 35.62
CA SER A 376 -24.09 -21.37 35.19
C SER A 376 -24.03 -20.74 33.79
N ILE A 377 -22.84 -20.46 33.28
CA ILE A 377 -22.65 -19.82 31.96
C ILE A 377 -22.74 -20.83 30.83
N PHE A 378 -22.27 -22.07 31.07
CA PHE A 378 -22.32 -23.15 30.08
C PHE A 378 -23.67 -23.89 30.02
N LEU A 379 -24.51 -23.74 31.02
CA LEU A 379 -25.75 -24.50 31.14
C LEU A 379 -26.95 -23.92 30.36
N THR A 380 -26.83 -22.74 29.76
CA THR A 380 -27.87 -22.28 28.81
C THR A 380 -27.54 -22.81 27.42
N LEU A 381 -28.48 -23.48 26.76
CA LEU A 381 -28.33 -24.09 25.42
C LEU A 381 -27.73 -23.04 24.40
N ARG A 382 -28.16 -21.78 24.51
CA ARG A 382 -27.64 -20.67 23.70
C ARG A 382 -26.18 -20.31 24.06
N GLY A 383 -25.81 -20.38 25.32
CA GLY A 383 -24.42 -20.11 25.78
C GLY A 383 -23.45 -21.21 25.33
N SER A 384 -23.89 -22.50 25.38
CA SER A 384 -23.06 -23.63 24.94
C SER A 384 -22.85 -23.64 23.42
N MET A 385 -23.88 -23.34 22.62
CA MET A 385 -23.74 -23.23 21.16
C MET A 385 -22.81 -22.06 20.75
N ALA A 386 -22.95 -20.90 21.39
CA ALA A 386 -22.07 -19.75 21.13
C ALA A 386 -20.63 -20.06 21.54
N SER A 387 -20.40 -20.75 22.65
CA SER A 387 -19.07 -21.16 23.12
C SER A 387 -18.42 -22.19 22.18
N LEU A 388 -19.19 -23.19 21.71
CA LEU A 388 -18.73 -24.19 20.74
C LEU A 388 -18.37 -23.53 19.41
N GLY A 389 -19.19 -22.59 18.91
CA GLY A 389 -18.88 -21.83 17.71
C GLY A 389 -17.60 -21.01 17.85
N LEU A 390 -17.40 -20.33 18.99
CA LEU A 390 -16.19 -19.56 19.25
C LEU A 390 -14.95 -20.45 19.37
N ILE A 391 -15.06 -21.61 20.04
CA ILE A 391 -13.98 -22.60 20.13
C ILE A 391 -13.64 -23.15 18.74
N GLY A 392 -14.64 -23.46 17.91
CA GLY A 392 -14.44 -23.89 16.53
C GLY A 392 -13.70 -22.87 15.69
N LEU A 393 -14.13 -21.60 15.73
CA LEU A 393 -13.45 -20.50 15.03
C LEU A 393 -12.01 -20.29 15.52
N LEU A 394 -11.78 -20.40 16.84
CA LEU A 394 -10.45 -20.29 17.43
C LEU A 394 -9.55 -21.47 17.00
N ALA A 395 -10.10 -22.68 16.92
CA ALA A 395 -9.39 -23.86 16.44
C ALA A 395 -8.98 -23.70 14.95
N ILE A 396 -9.89 -23.21 14.10
CA ILE A 396 -9.60 -22.92 12.69
C ILE A 396 -8.50 -21.85 12.57
N PHE A 397 -8.58 -20.77 13.34
CA PHE A 397 -7.57 -19.74 13.38
C PHE A 397 -6.19 -20.30 13.80
N CYS A 398 -6.15 -21.06 14.90
CA CYS A 398 -4.90 -21.67 15.38
C CYS A 398 -4.34 -22.67 14.35
N PHE A 399 -5.21 -23.45 13.73
CA PHE A 399 -4.83 -24.38 12.66
C PHE A 399 -4.20 -23.59 11.49
N GLY A 400 -4.84 -22.53 10.99
CA GLY A 400 -4.32 -21.70 9.91
C GLY A 400 -2.96 -21.07 10.22
N ILE A 401 -2.76 -20.57 11.46
CA ILE A 401 -1.46 -20.01 11.87
C ILE A 401 -0.39 -21.08 12.05
N MET A 402 -0.74 -22.30 12.50
CA MET A 402 0.22 -23.37 12.81
C MET A 402 0.61 -24.21 11.60
N THR A 403 -0.31 -24.47 10.66
CA THR A 403 -0.10 -25.38 9.52
C THR A 403 0.78 -24.76 8.44
N SER A 404 0.84 -23.44 8.33
CA SER A 404 1.69 -22.76 7.34
C SER A 404 3.19 -22.97 7.49
N ALA A 405 3.63 -23.67 8.54
CA ALA A 405 5.07 -23.97 8.78
C ALA A 405 5.57 -25.27 8.12
N HIS A 406 4.69 -26.18 7.74
CA HIS A 406 5.10 -27.54 7.32
C HIS A 406 4.82 -27.89 5.85
N THR A 407 3.94 -27.20 5.13
CA THR A 407 3.47 -27.62 3.80
C THR A 407 4.28 -27.10 2.62
N LEU A 408 5.22 -26.19 2.82
CA LEU A 408 5.98 -25.56 1.73
C LEU A 408 7.39 -26.06 1.50
N LYS A 409 7.79 -27.18 2.12
CA LYS A 409 9.06 -27.84 1.79
C LYS A 409 8.96 -28.94 0.73
N THR A 410 7.79 -29.23 0.27
CA THR A 410 7.58 -30.17 -0.84
C THR A 410 7.05 -29.41 -2.03
N GLY A 411 7.83 -29.39 -3.11
CA GLY A 411 7.45 -28.88 -4.44
C GLY A 411 6.23 -29.58 -5.07
N GLY A 412 5.25 -30.01 -4.24
CA GLY A 412 4.06 -30.73 -4.66
C GLY A 412 2.98 -29.85 -5.27
N ASP A 413 2.87 -28.59 -4.85
CA ASP A 413 1.79 -27.72 -5.36
C ASP A 413 2.14 -27.12 -6.73
N MET A 414 3.40 -26.95 -7.04
CA MET A 414 3.87 -26.60 -8.39
C MET A 414 3.72 -27.80 -9.33
N ALA A 415 3.94 -29.02 -8.84
CA ALA A 415 3.69 -30.26 -9.58
C ALA A 415 2.19 -30.47 -9.85
N ALA A 416 1.30 -30.15 -8.90
CA ALA A 416 -0.15 -30.23 -9.09
C ALA A 416 -0.67 -29.21 -10.10
N TRP A 417 -0.12 -27.98 -10.09
CA TRP A 417 -0.42 -26.96 -11.12
C TRP A 417 0.14 -27.38 -12.48
N LEU A 418 1.35 -27.94 -12.54
CA LEU A 418 1.96 -28.51 -13.74
C LEU A 418 1.24 -29.80 -14.20
N GLU A 419 0.72 -30.63 -13.30
CA GLU A 419 -0.12 -31.78 -13.67
C GLU A 419 -1.48 -31.38 -14.19
N MET A 420 -2.12 -30.31 -13.67
CA MET A 420 -3.34 -29.75 -14.25
C MET A 420 -3.11 -29.20 -15.67
N THR A 421 -1.96 -28.57 -15.93
CA THR A 421 -1.61 -28.10 -17.27
C THR A 421 -1.17 -29.22 -18.22
N ASN A 422 -0.61 -30.32 -17.70
CA ASN A 422 -0.21 -31.49 -18.51
C ASN A 422 -1.34 -32.51 -18.73
N ALA A 423 -2.39 -32.53 -17.91
CA ALA A 423 -3.52 -33.46 -18.07
C ALA A 423 -4.43 -33.08 -19.24
N GLU A 424 -4.47 -31.80 -19.66
CA GLU A 424 -5.20 -31.38 -20.87
C GLU A 424 -4.40 -31.58 -22.18
N GLY A 425 -3.10 -31.90 -22.09
CA GLY A 425 -2.20 -32.05 -23.25
C GLY A 425 -1.91 -33.49 -23.71
N SER A 426 -2.42 -34.54 -23.03
CA SER A 426 -2.08 -35.92 -23.33
C SER A 426 -3.28 -36.72 -23.89
N GLN A 427 -3.61 -36.50 -25.16
CA GLN A 427 -4.20 -37.55 -25.97
C GLN A 427 -3.11 -38.08 -26.91
N PRO A 428 -2.82 -39.40 -26.92
CA PRO A 428 -1.82 -39.94 -27.82
C PRO A 428 -2.39 -40.14 -29.22
N ALA A 429 -1.72 -39.51 -30.17
CA ALA A 429 -1.91 -39.77 -31.59
C ALA A 429 -1.53 -41.22 -31.92
N GLY A 430 -2.46 -41.99 -32.46
CA GLY A 430 -2.31 -43.38 -32.80
C GLY A 430 -1.21 -43.67 -33.80
N ALA A 431 -0.36 -44.62 -33.48
CA ALA A 431 0.58 -45.26 -34.38
C ALA A 431 -0.15 -46.34 -35.19
N VAL A 432 -0.09 -46.19 -36.50
CA VAL A 432 -0.42 -47.25 -37.48
C VAL A 432 0.73 -48.25 -37.52
N ASN A 433 0.50 -49.53 -37.23
CA ASN A 433 1.17 -50.64 -37.92
C ASN A 433 0.35 -51.90 -37.76
N GLY A 434 0.31 -52.60 -38.94
CA GLY A 434 -0.56 -53.68 -39.25
C GLY A 434 -0.08 -55.06 -38.79
N SER A 435 -0.93 -55.92 -39.09
CA SER A 435 -0.86 -57.39 -39.37
C SER A 435 -1.48 -58.33 -38.35
N ASP A 436 -2.54 -58.87 -38.82
CA ASP A 436 -2.87 -60.32 -38.94
C ASP A 436 -3.65 -61.03 -37.83
N THR A 437 -4.78 -61.50 -38.29
CA THR A 437 -5.45 -62.80 -38.21
C THR A 437 -6.35 -63.16 -36.99
N ARG A 438 -7.62 -63.31 -37.40
CA ARG A 438 -8.58 -64.44 -37.18
C ARG A 438 -9.62 -64.38 -36.07
N LYS A 439 -10.86 -64.37 -36.67
CA LYS A 439 -12.08 -65.14 -36.30
C LYS A 439 -12.77 -64.79 -34.95
N GLY A 440 -13.99 -64.48 -34.86
CA GLY A 440 -15.20 -64.80 -35.64
C GLY A 440 -16.45 -64.63 -34.74
N HIS A 441 -17.57 -64.47 -35.39
CA HIS A 441 -18.97 -64.64 -35.04
C HIS A 441 -19.75 -63.39 -34.56
N ILE A 442 -20.52 -62.77 -35.46
CA ILE A 442 -21.90 -62.93 -35.87
C ILE A 442 -22.92 -62.69 -34.71
N ASN A 443 -23.68 -61.62 -34.76
CA ASN A 443 -25.11 -61.48 -35.03
C ASN A 443 -25.51 -60.00 -34.94
N ASP A 444 -25.83 -59.40 -36.01
CA ASP A 444 -27.14 -59.01 -36.53
C ASP A 444 -28.14 -58.41 -35.54
N THR A 445 -28.44 -57.17 -35.75
CA THR A 445 -29.77 -56.74 -36.25
C THR A 445 -29.79 -55.22 -36.46
N HIS A 446 -29.95 -54.82 -37.67
CA HIS A 446 -30.54 -53.59 -38.24
C HIS A 446 -32.08 -53.79 -38.33
N PRO A 447 -32.95 -52.82 -38.79
CA PRO A 447 -32.85 -51.39 -39.07
C PRO A 447 -34.14 -50.59 -38.83
N GLN A 448 -34.16 -49.36 -39.32
CA GLN A 448 -35.25 -48.55 -39.92
C GLN A 448 -35.36 -47.15 -39.31
N GLN A 449 -35.01 -46.08 -40.03
CA GLN A 449 -35.66 -45.33 -41.15
C GLN A 449 -37.06 -44.79 -40.83
N ALA A 450 -37.18 -43.46 -40.94
CA ALA A 450 -38.22 -42.66 -41.61
C ALA A 450 -37.85 -41.17 -41.35
N GLN A 451 -37.46 -40.32 -42.28
CA GLN A 451 -38.10 -39.71 -43.47
C GLN A 451 -39.39 -38.93 -43.15
N GLY A 452 -39.35 -37.70 -43.70
CA GLY A 452 -40.51 -36.93 -44.13
C GLY A 452 -40.48 -35.51 -43.60
N GLU A 453 -40.19 -34.59 -44.43
CA GLU A 453 -40.88 -33.75 -45.43
C GLU A 453 -41.22 -32.38 -44.86
N SER A 454 -40.59 -31.28 -45.32
CA SER A 454 -40.93 -30.33 -46.37
C SER A 454 -42.30 -29.63 -46.28
N ASP A 455 -42.24 -28.30 -46.32
CA ASP A 455 -42.98 -27.34 -47.18
C ASP A 455 -42.83 -25.93 -46.60
N ASP A 456 -42.15 -25.01 -47.24
CA ASP A 456 -42.43 -24.17 -48.40
C ASP A 456 -43.55 -23.12 -48.15
N ARG A 457 -43.17 -21.87 -48.33
CA ARG A 457 -43.80 -20.77 -49.07
C ARG A 457 -43.38 -19.40 -48.60
N ASN A 458 -42.49 -18.77 -49.37
CA ASN A 458 -42.73 -17.64 -50.29
C ASN A 458 -43.59 -16.46 -49.81
N ALA A 459 -42.97 -15.26 -49.86
CA ALA A 459 -43.21 -14.20 -50.86
C ALA A 459 -42.57 -12.88 -50.43
N ASP A 460 -41.62 -12.38 -51.15
CA ASP A 460 -41.64 -11.21 -52.07
C ASP A 460 -41.74 -9.81 -51.47
N GLY A 461 -40.81 -8.98 -51.97
CA GLY A 461 -40.87 -7.52 -52.02
C GLY A 461 -39.52 -6.86 -51.73
N LYS A 462 -38.61 -6.78 -52.53
CA LYS A 462 -38.09 -6.04 -53.68
C LYS A 462 -38.06 -4.50 -53.54
N LEU A 463 -36.83 -3.98 -53.82
CA LEU A 463 -36.39 -2.67 -54.35
C LEU A 463 -36.30 -1.51 -53.30
N ASP A 464 -35.28 -0.64 -53.28
CA ASP A 464 -34.32 -0.12 -54.27
C ASP A 464 -33.15 0.59 -53.59
N ILE A 465 -31.96 0.37 -54.00
CA ILE A 465 -30.84 1.12 -54.59
C ILE A 465 -30.74 2.63 -54.26
N SER A 466 -29.58 3.01 -53.69
CA SER A 466 -28.58 4.04 -54.03
C SER A 466 -27.69 4.23 -52.81
N GLY A 467 -26.44 4.02 -52.80
CA GLY A 467 -25.34 4.36 -53.69
C GLY A 467 -24.71 5.67 -53.27
N GLU A 468 -23.64 5.61 -52.43
CA GLU A 468 -22.50 6.44 -52.72
C GLU A 468 -21.34 6.14 -51.78
N LYS A 469 -20.17 6.05 -52.38
CA LYS A 469 -18.88 5.64 -51.83
C LYS A 469 -18.04 6.88 -51.53
N PRO A 470 -16.88 6.76 -50.93
CA PRO A 470 -16.24 7.72 -50.00
C PRO A 470 -15.26 8.67 -50.68
N GLU A 471 -14.95 9.79 -50.04
CA GLU A 471 -13.79 10.61 -50.40
C GLU A 471 -12.79 10.72 -49.25
N SER A 472 -11.56 10.43 -49.63
CA SER A 472 -10.32 10.63 -48.85
C SER A 472 -9.75 12.04 -49.11
N PRO A 473 -8.70 12.45 -48.35
CA PRO A 473 -8.36 13.84 -48.10
C PRO A 473 -7.42 14.45 -49.14
N PRO A 474 -7.14 15.75 -49.10
CA PRO A 474 -5.94 16.27 -49.73
C PRO A 474 -4.90 16.77 -48.72
N SER A 475 -3.72 16.39 -49.09
CA SER A 475 -2.42 16.77 -48.58
C SER A 475 -1.97 18.14 -49.09
N SER A 476 -1.12 18.77 -48.24
CA SER A 476 0.17 19.43 -48.53
C SER A 476 0.26 20.87 -49.01
N ILE A 477 1.33 21.48 -48.50
CA ILE A 477 2.30 22.46 -49.05
C ILE A 477 1.97 23.92 -48.77
N ASP A 478 2.83 24.62 -48.20
CA ASP A 478 4.16 25.11 -48.09
C ASP A 478 4.20 26.57 -47.61
N GLU A 479 5.13 26.79 -46.73
CA GLU A 479 6.25 27.74 -46.69
C GLU A 479 6.01 29.27 -46.78
N ARG A 480 6.67 29.87 -45.86
CA ARG A 480 7.54 31.07 -45.88
C ARG A 480 6.98 32.42 -45.49
N SER A 481 7.52 32.83 -44.40
CA SER A 481 8.50 33.93 -44.18
C SER A 481 8.00 35.34 -44.29
N ASP A 482 8.50 36.09 -43.35
CA ASP A 482 9.09 37.42 -43.26
C ASP A 482 8.26 38.51 -42.57
N GLU A 483 8.78 38.84 -41.45
CA GLU A 483 9.47 40.08 -41.01
C GLU A 483 8.69 41.41 -41.06
N THR A 484 8.92 42.08 -40.02
CA THR A 484 9.15 43.52 -39.77
C THR A 484 8.00 44.40 -39.26
N SER A 485 8.27 44.80 -38.06
CA SER A 485 8.47 46.18 -37.57
C SER A 485 7.34 47.17 -37.51
N ALA A 486 7.24 47.69 -36.35
CA ALA A 486 7.29 49.08 -35.95
C ALA A 486 6.00 49.84 -35.67
N THR A 487 5.94 50.29 -34.44
CA THR A 487 5.64 51.64 -33.96
C THR A 487 4.27 52.27 -34.19
N GLY A 488 3.78 52.82 -33.09
CA GLY A 488 2.94 53.99 -33.14
C GLY A 488 1.83 54.07 -32.09
N ASN A 489 2.16 54.54 -30.93
CA ASN A 489 1.27 55.43 -30.14
C ASN A 489 1.31 56.82 -30.79
N PRO A 490 0.44 57.79 -30.61
CA PRO A 490 -0.22 58.19 -29.36
C PRO A 490 -1.62 58.90 -29.53
N ASP A 491 -2.13 59.21 -28.37
CA ASP A 491 -2.78 60.46 -27.96
C ASP A 491 -4.27 60.79 -28.26
N LYS A 492 -4.86 61.15 -27.16
CA LYS A 492 -5.71 62.35 -26.80
C LYS A 492 -7.14 62.39 -27.26
N ASP A 493 -7.94 62.74 -26.44
CA ASP A 493 -8.49 63.82 -25.68
C ASP A 493 -10.03 63.74 -25.48
N SER A 494 -10.37 64.09 -24.36
CA SER A 494 -11.24 65.17 -23.78
C SER A 494 -12.71 64.89 -23.61
N GLU A 495 -13.06 65.13 -22.42
CA GLU A 495 -13.91 66.15 -21.76
C GLU A 495 -15.42 65.85 -21.77
N GLU A 496 -16.11 66.05 -20.80
CA GLU A 496 -16.52 66.92 -19.66
C GLU A 496 -17.92 66.45 -19.29
N GLY A 497 -18.47 66.61 -18.16
CA GLY A 497 -18.67 67.56 -17.13
C GLY A 497 -19.72 67.06 -16.14
N ALA A 498 -19.45 67.27 -14.94
CA ALA A 498 -20.02 68.31 -14.02
C ALA A 498 -21.36 67.98 -13.37
N GLY A 499 -21.32 68.03 -12.06
CA GLY A 499 -22.18 68.80 -11.18
C GLY A 499 -22.63 68.06 -9.92
N SER A 500 -21.97 68.22 -8.86
CA SER A 500 -22.19 69.07 -7.70
C SER A 500 -23.32 68.67 -6.78
N GLY A 501 -23.01 68.54 -5.47
CA GLY A 501 -23.61 69.20 -4.36
C GLY A 501 -23.57 68.42 -3.03
N ASP A 502 -22.59 68.77 -2.21
CA ASP A 502 -22.63 68.71 -0.74
C ASP A 502 -23.44 69.88 -0.18
N PRO A 503 -23.91 69.95 1.11
CA PRO A 503 -23.08 69.86 2.30
C PRO A 503 -23.75 69.27 3.58
N ALA A 504 -22.91 68.94 4.56
CA ALA A 504 -23.20 68.86 6.00
C ALA A 504 -23.45 70.25 6.65
N PRO A 505 -23.72 70.48 7.96
CA PRO A 505 -23.48 69.67 9.18
C PRO A 505 -24.50 69.90 10.34
N GLY A 506 -24.25 69.33 11.53
CA GLY A 506 -24.85 69.86 12.79
C GLY A 506 -25.04 68.75 13.83
N LYS A 507 -24.16 68.59 14.76
CA LYS A 507 -24.08 68.99 16.19
C LYS A 507 -25.36 68.93 17.01
N ALA A 508 -25.37 68.10 18.10
CA ALA A 508 -25.28 68.50 19.50
C ALA A 508 -25.69 67.39 20.47
N ARG A 509 -24.86 67.19 21.45
CA ARG A 509 -25.16 66.72 22.81
C ARG A 509 -25.83 67.84 23.58
N PRO A 510 -26.45 67.75 24.85
CA PRO A 510 -25.94 66.97 25.97
C PRO A 510 -27.01 66.47 27.00
N THR A 511 -26.48 65.93 28.13
CA THR A 511 -26.85 66.02 29.59
C THR A 511 -28.01 65.18 30.09
N ASP A 512 -27.79 64.52 31.13
CA ASP A 512 -27.66 64.49 32.59
C ASP A 512 -28.85 63.72 33.18
N SER A 513 -28.83 63.05 34.24
CA SER A 513 -28.27 63.10 35.58
C SER A 513 -28.74 61.85 36.37
N ASP A 514 -27.90 61.35 37.22
CA ASP A 514 -28.03 61.14 38.69
C ASP A 514 -28.95 59.98 39.15
N GLU A 515 -28.69 59.22 40.16
CA GLU A 515 -27.91 59.35 41.39
C GLU A 515 -27.93 58.00 42.17
N THR A 516 -26.89 57.79 42.96
CA THR A 516 -26.77 57.25 44.33
C THR A 516 -27.18 55.78 44.59
N GLY A 517 -26.48 55.04 45.37
CA GLY A 517 -25.55 55.19 46.46
C GLY A 517 -25.12 53.85 47.01
N GLN A 518 -23.92 53.84 47.48
CA GLN A 518 -23.35 53.54 48.77
C GLN A 518 -23.35 52.10 49.30
N GLN A 519 -22.13 51.57 49.40
CA GLN A 519 -21.36 51.25 50.64
C GLN A 519 -21.84 49.99 51.37
N SER A 520 -21.00 49.05 51.76
CA SER A 520 -19.81 49.12 52.61
C SER A 520 -19.14 47.74 52.76
N GLU A 521 -17.84 47.72 52.70
CA GLU A 521 -16.99 46.80 53.48
C GLU A 521 -17.06 47.21 54.98
N PRO A 522 -16.53 46.44 55.97
CA PRO A 522 -15.28 45.71 56.02
C PRO A 522 -15.28 44.50 57.01
N GLY A 523 -14.13 43.82 57.13
CA GLY A 523 -13.74 43.19 58.38
C GLY A 523 -12.99 41.87 58.32
N SER A 524 -11.68 41.95 58.31
CA SER A 524 -10.78 40.98 58.96
C SER A 524 -10.70 41.34 60.44
N PRO A 525 -10.30 40.51 61.41
CA PRO A 525 -8.99 39.90 61.50
C PRO A 525 -8.88 38.60 62.39
N GLY A 526 -7.67 38.04 62.43
CA GLY A 526 -7.01 37.56 63.72
C GLY A 526 -6.70 36.07 63.75
N ASP A 527 -5.45 35.72 63.59
CA ASP A 527 -4.42 35.24 64.51
C ASP A 527 -4.77 33.95 65.31
N THR A 528 -3.92 32.95 65.35
CA THR A 528 -2.65 32.80 66.07
C THR A 528 -2.17 31.34 65.98
N ASN A 529 -0.86 31.15 65.71
CA ASN A 529 0.18 30.45 66.55
C ASN A 529 -0.03 28.94 66.78
N SER A 530 0.94 28.09 66.82
CA SER A 530 2.37 28.02 67.01
C SER A 530 2.88 26.61 66.83
N GLN A 531 4.13 26.51 66.35
CA GLN A 531 5.24 25.68 66.88
C GLN A 531 5.02 24.17 67.05
N ASP A 532 5.82 23.29 66.48
CA ASP A 532 7.21 23.03 66.85
C ASP A 532 7.94 22.10 65.92
N LEU A 533 9.21 22.36 65.66
CA LEU A 533 10.32 21.55 65.19
C LEU A 533 11.21 21.16 66.40
N PRO A 534 12.31 20.40 66.24
CA PRO A 534 12.65 19.06 65.70
C PRO A 534 13.24 18.19 66.89
N PRO A 535 14.15 17.17 66.79
CA PRO A 535 15.38 17.05 66.05
C PRO A 535 15.89 15.63 65.62
N SER A 536 16.75 15.63 64.67
CA SER A 536 18.17 15.15 64.58
C SER A 536 18.56 13.68 64.77
N GLY A 537 19.50 13.30 63.90
CA GLY A 537 20.62 12.38 64.13
C GLY A 537 20.62 11.22 63.16
N GLY A 538 21.62 10.93 62.45
CA GLY A 538 23.01 11.23 62.30
C GLY A 538 23.61 10.23 61.27
N GLU A 539 24.44 10.73 60.41
CA GLU A 539 25.79 10.29 60.05
C GLU A 539 26.07 8.81 59.82
N LYS A 540 26.56 8.44 58.63
CA LYS A 540 27.99 8.44 58.24
C LYS A 540 28.18 7.88 56.81
N SER A 541 28.80 8.67 55.96
CA SER A 541 29.73 8.20 54.95
C SER A 541 31.09 7.92 55.58
N PRO A 542 32.12 7.28 54.98
CA PRO A 542 32.73 7.73 53.72
C PRO A 542 33.40 6.67 52.79
N SER A 543 33.71 7.14 51.64
CA SER A 543 34.99 7.13 50.83
C SER A 543 35.39 5.88 50.04
N SER A 544 35.56 6.09 48.79
CA SER A 544 36.74 6.29 47.92
C SER A 544 37.33 4.97 47.40
N THR A 545 37.61 4.79 46.15
CA THR A 545 38.66 5.38 45.32
C THR A 545 38.56 4.82 43.89
N GLN A 546 38.68 5.69 42.91
CA GLN A 546 39.31 5.39 41.61
C GLN A 546 40.83 5.43 41.78
N PRO A 547 41.71 4.99 40.84
CA PRO A 547 41.73 5.32 39.43
C PRO A 547 42.34 4.28 38.44
N SER A 548 42.10 4.53 37.14
CA SER A 548 42.95 4.57 35.93
C SER A 548 44.01 3.50 35.71
N ASP A 549 44.06 2.92 34.48
CA ASP A 549 44.93 3.28 33.35
C ASP A 549 44.98 2.15 32.32
N ALA A 550 44.89 2.50 31.06
CA ALA A 550 45.38 1.72 29.91
C ALA A 550 46.93 1.92 29.81
N PRO A 551 47.75 1.20 29.05
CA PRO A 551 47.62 0.97 27.61
C PRO A 551 48.28 -0.31 27.02
N SER A 552 47.94 -0.58 25.77
CA SER A 552 48.71 -1.06 24.57
C SER A 552 49.80 -2.10 24.69
N SER A 553 49.75 -3.08 23.76
CA SER A 553 50.76 -3.38 22.72
C SER A 553 50.86 -4.89 22.41
N ASP A 554 50.74 -5.20 21.13
CA ASP A 554 51.30 -6.38 20.43
C ASP A 554 52.83 -6.45 20.63
N PRO A 555 53.60 -7.50 20.26
CA PRO A 555 53.38 -8.51 19.23
C PRO A 555 54.08 -9.91 19.44
N SER A 556 53.78 -10.88 18.49
CA SER A 556 54.65 -11.89 17.87
C SER A 556 55.29 -13.01 18.68
N GLY A 557 55.26 -14.22 18.07
CA GLY A 557 56.31 -15.20 18.18
C GLY A 557 55.88 -16.66 18.27
N SER A 558 55.89 -17.32 17.14
CA SER A 558 56.49 -18.64 16.76
C SER A 558 56.67 -19.77 17.75
N GLY A 559 56.44 -21.00 17.21
CA GLY A 559 57.20 -22.23 17.53
C GLY A 559 56.34 -23.26 18.27
N ASP A 560 56.09 -24.31 17.71
CA ASP A 560 56.74 -25.54 17.24
C ASP A 560 56.35 -26.77 18.08
N ALA A 561 56.04 -27.86 17.38
CA ALA A 561 56.27 -29.29 17.58
C ALA A 561 55.62 -30.14 18.70
N GLY A 562 55.07 -31.24 18.22
CA GLY A 562 55.16 -32.57 18.80
C GLY A 562 53.97 -33.02 19.64
N ASP A 563 53.33 -34.08 19.48
CA ASP A 563 53.58 -35.45 19.12
C ASP A 563 52.26 -36.23 19.32
N SER A 564 52.01 -37.22 18.51
CA SER A 564 50.97 -38.23 18.66
C SER A 564 51.41 -39.29 19.71
N PRO A 565 50.61 -40.30 20.18
CA PRO A 565 49.87 -41.22 19.31
C PRO A 565 48.58 -41.89 19.88
N SER A 566 47.87 -42.53 18.96
CA SER A 566 47.22 -43.86 18.94
C SER A 566 45.95 -44.18 19.72
N GLY A 567 45.03 -44.79 18.98
CA GLY A 567 44.21 -45.93 19.41
C GLY A 567 42.87 -46.07 18.74
N GLU A 568 42.80 -46.88 17.69
CA GLU A 568 41.90 -47.97 17.30
C GLU A 568 40.36 -47.76 17.58
N GLY A 569 39.44 -48.08 16.72
CA GLY A 569 39.34 -48.97 15.61
C GLY A 569 37.92 -49.06 15.03
N LYS A 570 37.87 -49.43 13.77
CA LYS A 570 36.87 -50.25 13.02
C LYS A 570 35.43 -49.76 12.94
N SER A 571 34.74 -49.60 11.79
CA SER A 571 34.67 -50.47 10.61
C SER A 571 34.02 -49.75 9.44
N ARG A 572 34.48 -50.02 8.23
CA ARG A 572 33.93 -49.75 6.89
C ARG A 572 33.02 -50.90 6.46
N PRO A 573 32.05 -50.73 5.54
CA PRO A 573 32.25 -51.23 4.18
C PRO A 573 31.82 -50.26 3.07
N GLN A 574 32.64 -50.11 2.09
CA GLN A 574 32.70 -50.53 0.67
C GLN A 574 31.61 -49.89 -0.22
N GLN A 575 31.96 -48.96 -1.07
CA GLN A 575 32.43 -48.98 -2.47
C GLN A 575 31.42 -49.64 -3.44
N GLY A 576 30.89 -48.78 -4.34
CA GLY A 576 30.32 -49.15 -5.62
C GLY A 576 30.92 -48.22 -6.68
N GLU A 577 31.49 -48.82 -7.68
CA GLU A 577 32.35 -48.31 -8.73
C GLU A 577 31.69 -47.32 -9.66
N GLN A 578 32.49 -46.35 -10.13
CA GLN A 578 32.24 -45.52 -11.32
C GLN A 578 32.55 -46.35 -12.59
N PRO A 579 31.86 -46.09 -13.70
CA PRO A 579 32.45 -46.31 -15.03
C PRO A 579 32.98 -44.97 -15.58
N ARG A 580 34.28 -44.98 -15.88
CA ARG A 580 34.91 -44.01 -16.80
C ARG A 580 34.35 -44.21 -18.20
N ALA A 581 33.83 -43.12 -18.77
CA ALA A 581 33.60 -43.05 -20.20
C ALA A 581 34.25 -41.78 -20.74
N GLY A 582 35.01 -41.94 -21.71
CA GLY A 582 35.54 -41.37 -22.89
C GLY A 582 35.49 -39.81 -23.02
N HIS A 583 36.68 -39.23 -23.13
CA HIS A 583 36.91 -37.91 -23.74
C HIS A 583 36.38 -37.93 -25.20
N GLU A 584 35.31 -37.20 -25.44
CA GLU A 584 35.05 -36.57 -26.72
C GLU A 584 35.32 -35.09 -26.59
N THR A 585 36.32 -34.64 -27.33
CA THR A 585 36.68 -33.24 -27.53
C THR A 585 35.64 -32.62 -28.49
N GLY A 586 34.49 -32.23 -27.92
CA GLY A 586 33.61 -31.25 -28.51
C GLY A 586 33.82 -29.91 -27.80
N SER A 587 33.99 -28.83 -28.53
CA SER A 587 33.98 -27.45 -27.97
C SER A 587 32.85 -27.36 -26.97
N PRO A 588 33.07 -26.81 -25.75
CA PRO A 588 31.98 -26.64 -24.80
C PRO A 588 30.93 -25.73 -25.42
N ALA A 589 29.73 -26.27 -25.69
CA ALA A 589 28.59 -25.46 -26.06
C ALA A 589 28.48 -24.34 -24.99
N ALA A 590 28.40 -23.10 -25.42
CA ALA A 590 28.31 -21.96 -24.53
C ALA A 590 27.18 -22.21 -23.50
N ALA A 591 27.47 -22.08 -22.21
CA ALA A 591 26.48 -22.26 -21.18
C ALA A 591 25.35 -21.25 -21.36
N ILE A 592 24.10 -21.71 -21.34
CA ILE A 592 22.92 -20.84 -21.44
C ILE A 592 22.30 -20.73 -20.05
N SER A 593 22.06 -19.51 -19.61
CA SER A 593 21.36 -19.21 -18.36
C SER A 593 20.20 -18.26 -18.62
N ALA A 594 19.08 -18.44 -17.92
CA ALA A 594 17.92 -17.58 -18.01
C ALA A 594 17.51 -17.09 -16.62
N ILE A 595 17.28 -15.81 -16.49
CA ILE A 595 16.70 -15.16 -15.31
C ILE A 595 15.36 -14.60 -15.72
N GLY A 596 14.30 -14.94 -14.99
CA GLY A 596 12.97 -14.49 -15.34
C GLY A 596 11.98 -14.44 -14.20
N ASP A 597 10.78 -14.07 -14.56
CA ASP A 597 9.62 -14.00 -13.68
C ASP A 597 8.63 -15.17 -13.90
N SER A 598 7.36 -14.98 -13.56
CA SER A 598 6.32 -16.00 -13.73
C SER A 598 6.09 -16.42 -15.19
N VAL A 599 6.34 -15.53 -16.16
CA VAL A 599 6.24 -15.86 -17.59
C VAL A 599 7.35 -16.83 -17.97
N MET A 600 8.59 -16.57 -17.55
CA MET A 600 9.73 -17.48 -17.76
C MET A 600 9.48 -18.82 -17.06
N LEU A 601 8.93 -18.80 -15.83
CA LEU A 601 8.61 -20.03 -15.11
C LEU A 601 7.61 -20.91 -15.91
N GLY A 602 6.61 -20.30 -16.54
CA GLY A 602 5.63 -20.98 -17.37
C GLY A 602 6.20 -21.60 -18.65
N VAL A 603 7.32 -21.07 -19.18
CA VAL A 603 7.97 -21.60 -20.38
C VAL A 603 9.15 -22.54 -20.07
N THR A 604 9.53 -22.69 -18.82
CA THR A 604 10.65 -23.54 -18.37
C THR A 604 10.62 -24.94 -18.98
N PRO A 605 9.50 -25.70 -18.95
CA PRO A 605 9.49 -27.07 -19.52
C PRO A 605 9.79 -27.11 -21.03
N TYR A 606 9.37 -26.09 -21.76
CA TYR A 606 9.59 -25.98 -23.20
C TYR A 606 11.03 -25.59 -23.54
N LEU A 607 11.62 -24.72 -22.72
CA LEU A 607 13.02 -24.31 -22.86
C LEU A 607 13.98 -25.48 -22.51
N GLU A 608 13.73 -26.20 -21.43
CA GLU A 608 14.54 -27.37 -21.03
C GLU A 608 14.48 -28.50 -22.08
N GLN A 609 13.30 -28.69 -22.68
CA GLN A 609 13.14 -29.64 -23.78
C GLN A 609 13.92 -29.23 -25.04
N SER A 610 13.94 -27.93 -25.35
CA SER A 610 14.53 -27.40 -26.59
C SER A 610 16.00 -27.06 -26.45
N LEU A 611 16.48 -26.73 -25.24
CA LEU A 611 17.85 -26.35 -24.90
C LEU A 611 18.37 -27.22 -23.73
N PRO A 612 18.71 -28.49 -23.96
CA PRO A 612 19.19 -29.38 -22.90
C PRO A 612 20.40 -28.78 -22.19
N GLY A 613 20.33 -28.66 -20.87
CA GLY A 613 21.41 -28.08 -20.05
C GLY A 613 21.33 -26.60 -19.81
N ILE A 614 20.28 -25.91 -20.28
CA ILE A 614 19.96 -24.54 -19.86
C ILE A 614 19.77 -24.48 -18.34
N ASN A 615 20.24 -23.40 -17.71
CA ASN A 615 19.98 -23.11 -16.31
C ASN A 615 18.94 -21.99 -16.22
N ILE A 616 17.81 -22.27 -15.58
CA ILE A 616 16.72 -21.31 -15.48
C ILE A 616 16.51 -20.98 -14.00
N ASP A 617 16.59 -19.68 -13.68
CA ASP A 617 16.23 -19.12 -12.38
C ASP A 617 15.05 -18.18 -12.58
N ALA A 618 13.85 -18.68 -12.33
CA ALA A 618 12.60 -17.94 -12.52
C ALA A 618 11.76 -17.97 -11.25
N GLU A 619 11.16 -16.83 -10.90
CA GLU A 619 10.37 -16.68 -9.68
C GLU A 619 9.16 -15.79 -9.92
N ILE A 620 8.00 -16.15 -9.34
CA ILE A 620 6.77 -15.37 -9.45
C ILE A 620 6.97 -13.98 -8.84
N GLY A 621 6.63 -12.93 -9.62
CA GLY A 621 6.68 -11.55 -9.13
C GLY A 621 8.08 -10.92 -9.15
N ARG A 622 9.12 -11.62 -9.67
CA ARG A 622 10.48 -11.09 -9.71
C ARG A 622 10.57 -9.79 -10.51
N GLN A 623 11.24 -8.80 -9.93
CA GLN A 623 11.54 -7.52 -10.56
C GLN A 623 12.99 -7.44 -11.02
N LEU A 624 13.32 -6.54 -11.97
CA LEU A 624 14.67 -6.42 -12.55
C LEU A 624 15.75 -6.21 -11.47
N ARG A 625 15.50 -5.36 -10.48
CA ARG A 625 16.43 -5.07 -9.38
C ARG A 625 16.82 -6.29 -8.52
N GLN A 626 16.00 -7.34 -8.52
CA GLN A 626 16.29 -8.59 -7.80
C GLN A 626 17.27 -9.49 -8.57
N ALA A 627 17.35 -9.35 -9.89
CA ALA A 627 18.24 -10.13 -10.74
C ALA A 627 19.72 -9.88 -10.39
N GLU A 628 20.10 -8.65 -10.05
CA GLU A 628 21.49 -8.31 -9.71
C GLU A 628 22.01 -9.14 -8.50
N SER A 629 21.14 -9.45 -7.54
CA SER A 629 21.48 -10.26 -6.37
C SER A 629 21.77 -11.72 -6.68
N LEU A 630 21.35 -12.23 -7.84
CA LEU A 630 21.54 -13.62 -8.29
C LEU A 630 22.86 -13.80 -9.06
N LEU A 631 23.40 -12.71 -9.62
CA LEU A 631 24.59 -12.79 -10.48
C LEU A 631 25.82 -13.38 -9.80
N PRO A 632 26.14 -13.09 -8.51
CA PRO A 632 27.27 -13.71 -7.84
C PRO A 632 27.18 -15.25 -7.80
N GLN A 633 25.99 -15.79 -7.63
CA GLN A 633 25.76 -17.24 -7.61
C GLN A 633 25.90 -17.86 -9.02
N LEU A 634 25.37 -17.18 -10.04
CA LEU A 634 25.51 -17.63 -11.43
C LEU A 634 26.98 -17.56 -11.90
N ALA A 635 27.71 -16.51 -11.52
CA ALA A 635 29.14 -16.38 -11.80
C ALA A 635 29.95 -17.47 -11.12
N GLN A 636 29.65 -17.78 -9.87
CA GLN A 636 30.31 -18.85 -9.11
C GLN A 636 30.15 -20.25 -9.76
N TRP A 637 29.06 -20.45 -10.49
CA TRP A 637 28.80 -21.67 -11.26
C TRP A 637 29.39 -21.65 -12.68
N GLY A 638 30.16 -20.58 -13.04
CA GLY A 638 30.79 -20.43 -14.36
C GLY A 638 29.77 -20.27 -15.50
N ARG A 639 28.60 -19.69 -15.20
CA ARG A 639 27.46 -19.65 -16.12
C ARG A 639 27.25 -18.27 -16.78
N ILE A 640 28.09 -17.29 -16.47
CA ILE A 640 28.04 -15.94 -17.06
C ILE A 640 29.16 -15.77 -18.09
N ASP A 641 30.38 -16.10 -17.70
CA ASP A 641 31.57 -15.83 -18.50
C ASP A 641 31.55 -16.63 -19.82
N GLY A 642 31.54 -15.89 -20.94
CA GLY A 642 31.49 -16.46 -22.28
C GLY A 642 30.19 -17.21 -22.63
N GLY A 643 29.18 -17.18 -21.74
CA GLY A 643 27.87 -17.79 -21.93
C GLY A 643 26.84 -16.88 -22.56
N VAL A 644 25.64 -17.44 -22.79
CA VAL A 644 24.44 -16.69 -23.18
C VAL A 644 23.56 -16.50 -21.95
N VAL A 645 23.18 -15.26 -21.66
CA VAL A 645 22.33 -14.92 -20.52
C VAL A 645 21.02 -14.32 -21.04
N ILE A 646 19.90 -14.95 -20.74
CA ILE A 646 18.55 -14.48 -21.08
C ILE A 646 17.97 -13.75 -19.87
N ILE A 647 17.50 -12.53 -20.06
CA ILE A 647 16.84 -11.72 -19.04
C ILE A 647 15.40 -11.44 -19.51
N ALA A 648 14.43 -12.08 -18.85
CA ALA A 648 13.00 -11.93 -19.11
C ALA A 648 12.31 -11.32 -17.90
N LEU A 649 12.52 -10.02 -17.70
CA LEU A 649 12.03 -9.25 -16.56
C LEU A 649 11.45 -7.91 -17.01
N GLY A 650 10.57 -7.35 -16.18
CA GLY A 650 9.85 -6.11 -16.47
C GLY A 650 8.34 -6.27 -16.46
N THR A 651 7.83 -7.50 -16.50
CA THR A 651 6.39 -7.81 -16.41
C THR A 651 5.83 -7.36 -15.05
N ASN A 652 6.63 -7.48 -14.00
CA ASN A 652 6.24 -7.21 -12.61
C ASN A 652 6.60 -5.81 -12.10
N GLY A 653 6.84 -4.86 -12.99
CA GLY A 653 7.07 -3.46 -12.64
C GLY A 653 8.07 -2.76 -13.54
N ALA A 654 7.94 -1.43 -13.55
CA ALA A 654 8.90 -0.57 -14.22
C ALA A 654 10.23 -0.52 -13.46
N PHE A 655 11.30 -0.29 -14.20
CA PHE A 655 12.64 -0.10 -13.67
C PHE A 655 13.28 1.15 -14.29
N SER A 656 14.34 1.65 -13.67
CA SER A 656 15.09 2.81 -14.20
C SER A 656 16.15 2.40 -15.21
N PRO A 657 16.61 3.30 -16.10
CA PRO A 657 17.74 3.06 -16.95
C PRO A 657 19.00 2.65 -16.17
N GLN A 658 19.22 3.27 -14.99
CA GLN A 658 20.37 2.98 -14.13
C GLN A 658 20.37 1.55 -13.58
N GLU A 659 19.19 1.01 -13.22
CA GLU A 659 19.06 -0.39 -12.77
C GLU A 659 19.37 -1.36 -13.91
N LEU A 660 18.91 -1.07 -15.13
CA LEU A 660 19.24 -1.87 -16.31
C LEU A 660 20.72 -1.80 -16.66
N ASP A 661 21.31 -0.60 -16.66
CA ASP A 661 22.72 -0.40 -16.95
C ASP A 661 23.61 -1.11 -15.92
N SER A 662 23.27 -1.06 -14.63
CA SER A 662 23.98 -1.78 -13.56
C SER A 662 23.97 -3.29 -13.79
N LEU A 663 22.79 -3.85 -14.12
CA LEU A 663 22.64 -5.26 -14.44
C LEU A 663 23.48 -5.66 -15.66
N LEU A 664 23.43 -4.88 -16.75
CA LEU A 664 24.17 -5.16 -17.97
C LEU A 664 25.68 -5.03 -17.77
N ALA A 665 26.13 -4.05 -16.99
CA ALA A 665 27.53 -3.90 -16.61
C ALA A 665 28.05 -5.13 -15.84
N SER A 666 27.22 -5.67 -14.95
CA SER A 666 27.54 -6.90 -14.18
C SER A 666 27.56 -8.17 -15.03
N LEU A 667 26.97 -8.13 -16.24
CA LEU A 667 26.95 -9.20 -17.24
C LEU A 667 27.91 -8.95 -18.41
N SER A 668 28.84 -8.00 -18.29
CA SER A 668 29.72 -7.57 -19.39
C SER A 668 30.62 -8.69 -19.95
N THR A 669 30.89 -9.76 -19.17
CA THR A 669 31.66 -10.92 -19.60
C THR A 669 30.86 -11.97 -20.39
N ALA A 670 29.55 -11.83 -20.47
CA ALA A 670 28.69 -12.70 -21.25
C ALA A 670 28.94 -12.55 -22.74
N LYS A 671 29.00 -13.67 -23.48
CA LYS A 671 29.10 -13.68 -24.95
C LYS A 671 27.91 -12.95 -25.58
N GLN A 672 26.72 -13.22 -25.05
CA GLN A 672 25.47 -12.59 -25.49
C GLN A 672 24.51 -12.42 -24.30
N ILE A 673 23.85 -11.28 -24.23
CA ILE A 673 22.74 -11.02 -23.33
C ILE A 673 21.49 -10.90 -24.20
N ILE A 674 20.44 -11.66 -23.88
CA ILE A 674 19.15 -11.57 -24.58
C ILE A 674 18.16 -10.92 -23.62
N LEU A 675 17.76 -9.70 -23.94
CA LEU A 675 16.66 -9.00 -23.25
C LEU A 675 15.35 -9.40 -23.92
N VAL A 676 14.35 -9.77 -23.15
CA VAL A 676 13.01 -10.09 -23.67
C VAL A 676 12.08 -8.94 -23.31
N ASN A 677 11.49 -8.30 -24.32
CA ASN A 677 10.50 -7.29 -24.03
C ASN A 677 9.18 -7.89 -23.58
N ILE A 678 8.38 -7.07 -22.91
CA ILE A 678 7.19 -7.53 -22.20
C ILE A 678 5.91 -7.28 -23.01
N ARG A 679 4.92 -8.12 -22.76
CA ARG A 679 3.53 -7.89 -23.10
C ARG A 679 2.67 -8.01 -21.86
N VAL A 680 2.16 -6.89 -21.41
CA VAL A 680 1.41 -6.79 -20.16
C VAL A 680 0.43 -5.61 -20.24
N PRO A 681 -0.86 -5.77 -19.92
CA PRO A 681 -1.83 -4.68 -20.00
C PRO A 681 -1.63 -3.70 -18.84
N ARG A 682 -0.47 -3.01 -18.81
CA ARG A 682 -0.05 -2.09 -17.76
C ARG A 682 0.56 -0.82 -18.35
N ASP A 683 0.49 0.26 -17.57
CA ASP A 683 0.91 1.60 -17.99
C ASP A 683 2.41 1.69 -18.29
N TRP A 684 3.24 0.81 -17.71
CA TRP A 684 4.70 0.81 -17.93
C TRP A 684 5.19 -0.03 -19.11
N GLU A 685 4.34 -0.82 -19.76
CA GLU A 685 4.74 -1.69 -20.89
C GLU A 685 5.56 -0.94 -21.92
N GLN A 686 5.03 0.19 -22.42
CA GLN A 686 5.72 0.97 -23.44
C GLN A 686 7.04 1.58 -22.95
N GLN A 687 7.13 1.96 -21.70
CA GLN A 687 8.35 2.53 -21.10
C GLN A 687 9.43 1.46 -20.99
N VAL A 688 9.09 0.30 -20.42
CA VAL A 688 10.01 -0.83 -20.26
C VAL A 688 10.50 -1.30 -21.64
N ASN A 689 9.60 -1.50 -22.60
CA ASN A 689 9.96 -1.98 -23.93
C ASN A 689 10.86 -1.00 -24.67
N ARG A 690 10.68 0.31 -24.51
CA ARG A 690 11.61 1.32 -25.09
C ARG A 690 12.99 1.24 -24.46
N MET A 691 13.10 1.07 -23.13
CA MET A 691 14.39 0.97 -22.45
C MET A 691 15.13 -0.31 -22.86
N LEU A 692 14.44 -1.45 -22.95
CA LEU A 692 15.05 -2.69 -23.40
C LEU A 692 15.52 -2.62 -24.88
N ALA A 693 14.75 -1.98 -25.74
CA ALA A 693 15.12 -1.76 -27.13
C ALA A 693 16.31 -0.81 -27.27
N GLN A 694 16.37 0.24 -26.46
CA GLN A 694 17.50 1.18 -26.42
C GLN A 694 18.77 0.47 -25.94
N ALA A 695 18.70 -0.32 -24.87
CA ALA A 695 19.84 -1.09 -24.37
C ALA A 695 20.34 -2.10 -25.42
N ALA A 696 19.46 -2.76 -26.17
CA ALA A 696 19.87 -3.65 -27.27
C ALA A 696 20.54 -2.91 -28.43
N ALA A 697 20.29 -1.60 -28.60
CA ALA A 697 20.97 -0.76 -29.59
C ALA A 697 22.32 -0.24 -29.07
N ASP A 698 22.42 0.06 -27.78
CA ASP A 698 23.60 0.70 -27.20
C ASP A 698 24.72 -0.29 -26.82
N TYR A 699 24.37 -1.54 -26.48
CA TYR A 699 25.32 -2.56 -26.05
C TYR A 699 25.55 -3.63 -27.13
N PRO A 700 26.79 -3.83 -27.63
CA PRO A 700 27.06 -4.69 -28.78
C PRO A 700 26.82 -6.20 -28.52
N ASN A 701 26.90 -6.64 -27.25
CA ASN A 701 26.62 -8.01 -26.84
C ASN A 701 25.17 -8.23 -26.39
N VAL A 702 24.32 -7.22 -26.49
CA VAL A 702 22.90 -7.30 -26.15
C VAL A 702 22.06 -7.52 -27.41
N SER A 703 21.06 -8.37 -27.31
CA SER A 703 20.08 -8.65 -28.35
C SER A 703 18.68 -8.57 -27.76
N LEU A 704 17.69 -8.10 -28.54
CA LEU A 704 16.28 -8.04 -28.12
C LEU A 704 15.52 -9.23 -28.70
N ALA A 705 14.84 -9.99 -27.84
CA ALA A 705 13.77 -10.91 -28.24
C ALA A 705 12.45 -10.14 -28.16
N ASP A 706 11.90 -9.74 -29.31
CA ASP A 706 10.72 -8.88 -29.40
C ASP A 706 9.43 -9.71 -29.26
N TRP A 707 9.14 -10.12 -28.03
CA TRP A 707 7.91 -10.84 -27.69
C TRP A 707 6.66 -9.98 -27.86
N HIS A 708 6.77 -8.67 -27.60
CA HIS A 708 5.64 -7.76 -27.75
C HIS A 708 5.10 -7.77 -29.19
N SER A 709 6.00 -7.69 -30.18
CA SER A 709 5.60 -7.76 -31.60
C SER A 709 5.22 -9.18 -32.03
N ALA A 710 5.96 -10.20 -31.58
CA ALA A 710 5.71 -11.60 -31.93
C ALA A 710 4.35 -12.11 -31.43
N SER A 711 3.88 -11.60 -30.29
CA SER A 711 2.57 -11.96 -29.73
C SER A 711 1.41 -11.07 -30.17
N LYS A 712 1.69 -10.04 -31.02
CA LYS A 712 0.66 -9.11 -31.47
C LYS A 712 -0.34 -9.81 -32.38
N GLY A 713 -1.63 -9.69 -32.05
CA GLY A 713 -2.71 -10.33 -32.82
C GLY A 713 -3.00 -11.78 -32.42
N HIS A 714 -2.34 -12.30 -31.39
CA HIS A 714 -2.46 -13.67 -30.88
C HIS A 714 -3.02 -13.72 -29.47
N PRO A 715 -4.30 -13.35 -29.24
CA PRO A 715 -4.89 -13.45 -27.92
C PRO A 715 -4.93 -14.88 -27.37
N GLU A 716 -4.93 -15.89 -28.26
CA GLU A 716 -4.89 -17.31 -27.93
C GLU A 716 -3.58 -17.75 -27.23
N TYR A 717 -2.52 -16.95 -27.31
CA TYR A 717 -1.26 -17.23 -26.63
C TYR A 717 -1.34 -17.01 -25.13
N PHE A 718 -2.36 -16.28 -24.66
CA PHE A 718 -2.45 -15.83 -23.27
C PHE A 718 -3.64 -16.45 -22.56
N TYR A 719 -3.50 -16.61 -21.24
CA TYR A 719 -4.64 -16.79 -20.37
C TYR A 719 -5.44 -15.47 -20.26
N GLU A 720 -6.54 -15.49 -19.52
CA GLU A 720 -7.46 -14.35 -19.39
C GLU A 720 -6.82 -13.08 -18.81
N ASP A 721 -5.69 -13.20 -18.14
CA ASP A 721 -4.92 -12.08 -17.59
C ASP A 721 -4.13 -11.28 -18.66
N GLY A 722 -4.02 -11.84 -19.87
CA GLY A 722 -3.28 -11.23 -20.98
C GLY A 722 -1.76 -11.20 -20.80
N VAL A 723 -1.21 -11.97 -19.87
CA VAL A 723 0.20 -11.99 -19.47
C VAL A 723 0.79 -13.39 -19.50
N HIS A 724 0.21 -14.33 -18.72
CA HIS A 724 0.68 -15.70 -18.64
C HIS A 724 0.33 -16.47 -19.91
N LEU A 725 1.25 -17.36 -20.30
CA LEU A 725 1.21 -18.01 -21.60
C LEU A 725 0.49 -19.35 -21.53
N ARG A 726 -0.43 -19.57 -22.48
CA ARG A 726 -0.97 -20.89 -22.79
C ARG A 726 0.10 -21.74 -23.49
N PRO A 727 -0.08 -23.06 -23.64
CA PRO A 727 0.89 -23.94 -24.28
C PRO A 727 1.35 -23.45 -25.67
N GLU A 728 0.44 -22.89 -26.48
CA GLU A 728 0.74 -22.32 -27.80
C GLU A 728 1.64 -21.09 -27.69
N GLY A 729 1.32 -20.19 -26.75
CA GLY A 729 2.12 -19.01 -26.47
C GLY A 729 3.50 -19.37 -25.90
N ALA A 730 3.58 -20.37 -25.02
CA ALA A 730 4.84 -20.86 -24.45
C ALA A 730 5.77 -21.45 -25.53
N LYS A 731 5.22 -22.19 -26.51
CA LYS A 731 5.97 -22.70 -27.66
C LYS A 731 6.47 -21.58 -28.56
N ALA A 732 5.62 -20.58 -28.83
CA ALA A 732 6.00 -19.42 -29.64
C ALA A 732 7.09 -18.58 -28.97
N TYR A 733 6.97 -18.35 -27.67
CA TYR A 733 7.95 -17.64 -26.85
C TYR A 733 9.31 -18.37 -26.84
N THR A 734 9.29 -19.69 -26.64
CA THR A 734 10.49 -20.55 -26.69
C THR A 734 11.16 -20.48 -28.05
N ALA A 735 10.40 -20.58 -29.14
CA ALA A 735 10.92 -20.50 -30.50
C ALA A 735 11.59 -19.13 -30.76
N LEU A 736 11.00 -18.03 -30.28
CA LEU A 736 11.57 -16.68 -30.38
C LEU A 736 12.92 -16.60 -29.65
N LEU A 737 13.01 -17.13 -28.44
CA LEU A 737 14.26 -17.15 -27.66
C LEU A 737 15.36 -17.91 -28.39
N ILE A 738 15.05 -19.11 -28.91
CA ILE A 738 16.01 -19.95 -29.66
C ILE A 738 16.49 -19.22 -30.92
N GLN A 739 15.62 -18.55 -31.65
CA GLN A 739 15.97 -17.77 -32.84
C GLN A 739 16.87 -16.58 -32.50
N THR A 740 16.75 -16.01 -31.30
CA THR A 740 17.54 -14.86 -30.88
C THR A 740 18.96 -15.23 -30.39
N ILE A 741 19.17 -16.50 -30.01
CA ILE A 741 20.51 -17.03 -29.63
C ILE A 741 21.38 -17.04 -30.88
N LYS A 742 22.47 -16.26 -30.84
CA LYS A 742 23.48 -16.25 -31.91
C LYS A 742 24.42 -17.45 -31.76
N PRO A 743 24.75 -18.16 -32.84
CA PRO A 743 25.63 -19.32 -32.80
C PRO A 743 27.08 -18.99 -32.34
#